data_b9a978c1fe9a3ea9d0a4e58831dcd403
#
_entry.id   b9a978c1fe9a3ea9d0a4e58831dcd403
#
_cell.length_a   1.000
_cell.length_b   1.000
_cell.length_c   1.000
_cell.angle_alpha   90.00
_cell.angle_beta   90.00
_cell.angle_gamma   90.00
#
_symmetry.space_group_name_H-M   'P 1'
#
loop_
_entity.id
_entity.type
_entity.pdbx_description
1 polymer ?
#
loop_
_entity_poly.entity_id
_entity_poly.type
_entity_poly.pdbx_seq_one_letter_code
_entity_poly.pdbx_strand_id
1 'polypeptide(L)'
;MQLQRIIRLVLSALILSVLLVDTSGLYKYPFLKQLENWTYDTRLNFTRLDTIDDRVVIVDIDENSLAEVGRWPWGRDKLATIVDNLFGLYQVKVVGFDIVFAEKDESSGLDRFEELANTTLKDNSEYKQALEEIRPTLMHDEIFANSLVGKNIVMGYYFKASLQEGESGVTGSLPPALTRMDKQWSERLPIKKSVGYGGNLDILQSSAKSGGYFDNPFVDADCVFRRVPLVQAYEGYLFASLALATTQGYLEAAGIELAVKAEGAKGSKEYYALETINVQNHRIPVDANAAVFVPYRGRQGSFPYVPAYRVLDGSADPARLKDKVVLIGTSAPGLLDLRSTPVQNIYPGVEVHANIISGILDDRIKHKPAWTVGYEFVILVIIAISMALLLPLVSPLMAAAATLGISGLVMTGTFIAWNSNLILPLASPILLIGLIFMLHMTYGFFIESRGKRQLANLFGHYIPPELVDEMSESPEEYSLDGENREMTVLFSDVRGFTTISEGMDPKQLTQLMNALLTPMTRVIHKNRGTIDKYMGDAIMSFWGAPIADPEHAHHALYAAMEMMDELKIMQVDFKQRGWPAVNIGIGLNTGNMSVGNMGSEFRMAYTVLGDSVNLGSRLEGLTKNYGVNIIVSESTKAEIPEFLFRELDLVRVKGKNEPVAIFEPIGHKNDVEKSVTEEISAYRKALKNFRAQSWDNAELDFFNLNRSYPDRYLYTVYLDRIAAYRNEPPGDDWDGVYTHTSK
;
A
#
# COMPACT_ATOMS: atom_id res chain seq x y z
N MET A 1 22.41 8.21 -5.21
CA MET A 1 21.25 7.66 -5.98
C MET A 1 21.38 6.19 -6.38
N GLN A 2 22.46 5.71 -7.04
CA GLN A 2 22.57 4.30 -7.48
C GLN A 2 22.50 3.28 -6.32
N LEU A 3 23.24 3.49 -5.23
CA LEU A 3 23.24 2.60 -4.06
C LEU A 3 21.83 2.43 -3.45
N GLN A 4 21.07 3.50 -3.39
CA GLN A 4 19.72 3.49 -2.83
C GLN A 4 18.72 2.70 -3.70
N ARG A 5 18.85 2.80 -5.03
CA ARG A 5 18.05 1.97 -5.97
C ARG A 5 18.40 0.49 -5.82
N ILE A 6 19.66 0.16 -5.68
CA ILE A 6 20.12 -1.22 -5.45
C ILE A 6 19.55 -1.78 -4.15
N ILE A 7 19.57 -1.03 -3.05
CA ILE A 7 19.01 -1.46 -1.77
C ILE A 7 17.52 -1.76 -1.90
N ARG A 8 16.73 -0.89 -2.56
CA ARG A 8 15.29 -1.11 -2.79
C ARG A 8 15.03 -2.36 -3.61
N LEU A 9 15.82 -2.60 -4.66
CA LEU A 9 15.72 -3.80 -5.49
C LEU A 9 16.05 -5.07 -4.70
N VAL A 10 17.12 -5.05 -3.89
CA VAL A 10 17.50 -6.18 -3.04
C VAL A 10 16.41 -6.50 -2.01
N LEU A 11 15.84 -5.49 -1.35
CA LEU A 11 14.77 -5.69 -0.38
C LEU A 11 13.48 -6.20 -1.05
N SER A 12 13.13 -5.69 -2.24
CA SER A 12 11.99 -6.19 -3.02
C SER A 12 12.20 -7.66 -3.45
N ALA A 13 13.43 -8.02 -3.85
CA ALA A 13 13.78 -9.39 -4.18
C ALA A 13 13.73 -10.32 -2.94
N LEU A 14 14.09 -9.82 -1.76
CA LEU A 14 13.98 -10.58 -0.51
C LEU A 14 12.49 -10.87 -0.18
N ILE A 15 11.62 -9.87 -0.27
CA ILE A 15 10.17 -10.04 -0.06
C ILE A 15 9.61 -11.07 -1.05
N LEU A 16 9.96 -10.96 -2.33
CA LEU A 16 9.55 -11.91 -3.36
C LEU A 16 10.04 -13.31 -3.00
N SER A 17 11.32 -13.48 -2.62
CA SER A 17 11.92 -14.79 -2.31
C SER A 17 11.17 -15.51 -1.19
N VAL A 18 10.74 -14.79 -0.15
CA VAL A 18 9.95 -15.37 0.96
C VAL A 18 8.63 -15.95 0.44
N LEU A 19 7.92 -15.23 -0.43
CA LEU A 19 6.66 -15.72 -1.00
C LEU A 19 6.87 -16.87 -1.99
N LEU A 20 7.96 -16.85 -2.77
CA LEU A 20 8.31 -17.94 -3.68
C LEU A 20 8.68 -19.24 -2.95
N VAL A 21 9.25 -19.15 -1.75
CA VAL A 21 9.48 -20.32 -0.87
C VAL A 21 8.16 -20.99 -0.49
N ASP A 22 7.12 -20.21 -0.17
CA ASP A 22 5.77 -20.76 0.07
C ASP A 22 5.18 -21.38 -1.20
N THR A 23 5.19 -20.62 -2.30
CA THR A 23 4.61 -21.07 -3.58
C THR A 23 5.27 -22.37 -4.08
N SER A 24 6.59 -22.48 -3.96
CA SER A 24 7.34 -23.71 -4.34
C SER A 24 7.06 -24.93 -3.44
N GLY A 25 6.44 -24.72 -2.28
CA GLY A 25 6.16 -25.77 -1.32
C GLY A 25 7.35 -26.20 -0.46
N LEU A 26 8.50 -25.51 -0.56
CA LEU A 26 9.66 -25.75 0.31
C LEU A 26 9.33 -25.50 1.78
N TYR A 27 8.56 -24.45 2.05
CA TYR A 27 8.00 -24.17 3.36
C TYR A 27 6.65 -23.48 3.20
N LYS A 28 5.60 -24.00 3.88
CA LYS A 28 4.24 -23.45 3.84
C LYS A 28 4.00 -22.56 5.06
N TYR A 29 3.74 -21.27 4.83
CA TYR A 29 3.42 -20.34 5.90
C TYR A 29 1.94 -20.46 6.30
N PRO A 30 1.62 -20.83 7.56
CA PRO A 30 0.22 -20.99 8.00
C PRO A 30 -0.61 -19.73 7.79
N PHE A 31 -0.01 -18.56 7.99
CA PHE A 31 -0.67 -17.27 7.80
C PHE A 31 -1.12 -17.06 6.33
N LEU A 32 -0.27 -17.39 5.35
CA LEU A 32 -0.64 -17.28 3.93
C LEU A 32 -1.80 -18.20 3.57
N LYS A 33 -1.80 -19.43 4.13
CA LYS A 33 -2.90 -20.35 3.95
C LYS A 33 -4.21 -19.82 4.54
N GLN A 34 -4.17 -19.25 5.74
CA GLN A 34 -5.34 -18.62 6.37
C GLN A 34 -5.86 -17.44 5.53
N LEU A 35 -4.95 -16.59 5.04
CA LEU A 35 -5.31 -15.46 4.20
C LEU A 35 -5.93 -15.92 2.88
N GLU A 36 -5.41 -16.98 2.25
CA GLU A 36 -5.98 -17.54 1.02
C GLU A 36 -7.38 -18.14 1.30
N ASN A 37 -7.55 -18.85 2.41
CA ASN A 37 -8.86 -19.36 2.84
C ASN A 37 -9.85 -18.22 3.04
N TRP A 38 -9.44 -17.12 3.69
CA TRP A 38 -10.28 -15.94 3.86
C TRP A 38 -10.67 -15.29 2.52
N THR A 39 -9.73 -15.19 1.57
CA THR A 39 -10.04 -14.69 0.23
C THR A 39 -10.99 -15.62 -0.53
N TYR A 40 -10.85 -16.94 -0.36
CA TYR A 40 -11.77 -17.93 -0.92
C TYR A 40 -13.19 -17.76 -0.35
N ASP A 41 -13.33 -17.73 0.98
CA ASP A 41 -14.62 -17.59 1.66
C ASP A 41 -15.31 -16.28 1.27
N THR A 42 -14.54 -15.19 1.16
CA THR A 42 -15.05 -13.89 0.74
C THR A 42 -15.58 -13.94 -0.69
N ARG A 43 -14.82 -14.50 -1.64
CA ARG A 43 -15.26 -14.67 -3.05
C ARG A 43 -16.50 -15.55 -3.14
N LEU A 44 -16.55 -16.65 -2.39
CA LEU A 44 -17.69 -17.55 -2.35
C LEU A 44 -18.95 -16.81 -1.86
N ASN A 45 -18.84 -16.08 -0.73
CA ASN A 45 -19.95 -15.34 -0.15
C ASN A 45 -20.49 -14.21 -1.06
N PHE A 46 -19.60 -13.58 -1.86
CA PHE A 46 -20.02 -12.57 -2.84
C PHE A 46 -20.68 -13.14 -4.08
N THR A 47 -20.39 -14.41 -4.41
CA THR A 47 -20.83 -15.01 -5.70
C THR A 47 -21.78 -16.18 -5.53
N ARG A 48 -22.20 -16.50 -4.30
CA ARG A 48 -23.21 -17.53 -4.04
C ARG A 48 -24.54 -17.12 -4.70
N LEU A 49 -25.31 -18.14 -5.11
CA LEU A 49 -26.55 -17.91 -5.83
C LEU A 49 -27.67 -17.38 -4.95
N ASP A 50 -27.70 -17.79 -3.67
CA ASP A 50 -28.79 -17.53 -2.71
C ASP A 50 -30.18 -17.92 -3.29
N THR A 51 -30.24 -19.03 -4.06
CA THR A 51 -31.45 -19.55 -4.68
C THR A 51 -31.76 -20.93 -4.12
N ILE A 52 -32.99 -21.34 -4.15
CA ILE A 52 -33.44 -22.68 -3.79
C ILE A 52 -33.29 -23.60 -5.00
N ASP A 53 -32.66 -24.79 -4.81
CA ASP A 53 -32.67 -25.86 -5.79
C ASP A 53 -33.67 -26.94 -5.41
N ASP A 54 -34.72 -27.00 -6.16
CA ASP A 54 -35.83 -27.92 -5.92
C ASP A 54 -35.62 -29.34 -6.48
N ARG A 55 -34.49 -29.59 -7.18
CA ARG A 55 -34.15 -30.94 -7.70
C ARG A 55 -33.70 -31.87 -6.59
N VAL A 56 -33.14 -31.31 -5.51
CA VAL A 56 -32.68 -32.07 -4.34
C VAL A 56 -33.51 -31.65 -3.14
N VAL A 57 -34.13 -32.63 -2.47
CA VAL A 57 -34.99 -32.41 -1.33
C VAL A 57 -34.46 -33.17 -0.11
N ILE A 58 -34.45 -32.52 1.02
CA ILE A 58 -34.04 -33.11 2.30
C ILE A 58 -35.26 -33.58 3.04
N VAL A 59 -35.40 -34.90 3.25
CA VAL A 59 -36.32 -35.48 4.18
C VAL A 59 -35.71 -35.48 5.56
N ASP A 60 -36.16 -34.58 6.38
CA ASP A 60 -35.48 -34.17 7.59
C ASP A 60 -36.09 -34.83 8.85
N ILE A 61 -35.24 -35.48 9.59
CA ILE A 61 -35.54 -35.93 10.94
C ILE A 61 -35.33 -34.75 11.88
N ASP A 62 -36.30 -33.82 11.82
CA ASP A 62 -36.34 -32.57 12.58
C ASP A 62 -36.98 -32.75 13.97
N GLU A 63 -36.99 -31.68 14.78
CA GLU A 63 -37.62 -31.71 16.11
C GLU A 63 -39.11 -32.04 16.05
N ASN A 64 -39.83 -31.60 15.00
CA ASN A 64 -41.23 -31.93 14.82
C ASN A 64 -41.42 -33.43 14.55
N SER A 65 -40.57 -34.00 13.73
CA SER A 65 -40.57 -35.43 13.45
C SER A 65 -40.24 -36.26 14.71
N LEU A 66 -39.31 -35.78 15.57
CA LEU A 66 -39.06 -36.41 16.87
C LEU A 66 -40.22 -36.31 17.85
N ALA A 67 -40.97 -35.18 17.82
CA ALA A 67 -42.14 -35.00 18.66
C ALA A 67 -43.34 -35.91 18.25
N GLU A 68 -43.56 -36.07 16.94
CA GLU A 68 -44.70 -36.85 16.40
C GLU A 68 -44.43 -38.37 16.39
N VAL A 69 -43.20 -38.78 16.00
CA VAL A 69 -42.89 -40.19 15.80
C VAL A 69 -42.23 -40.84 17.03
N GLY A 70 -41.60 -40.01 17.86
CA GLY A 70 -40.84 -40.44 19.03
C GLY A 70 -39.31 -40.28 18.86
N ARG A 71 -38.59 -40.65 19.91
CA ARG A 71 -37.14 -40.52 19.99
C ARG A 71 -36.41 -41.31 18.91
N TRP A 72 -35.43 -40.71 18.29
CA TRP A 72 -34.50 -41.39 17.39
C TRP A 72 -33.49 -42.28 18.18
N PRO A 73 -33.03 -43.45 17.65
CA PRO A 73 -33.39 -44.03 16.35
C PRO A 73 -34.77 -44.68 16.32
N TRP A 74 -35.50 -44.47 15.22
CA TRP A 74 -36.78 -45.13 14.99
C TRP A 74 -36.64 -46.60 14.60
N GLY A 75 -37.68 -47.41 14.88
CA GLY A 75 -37.75 -48.75 14.37
C GLY A 75 -37.66 -48.82 12.86
N ARG A 76 -37.03 -49.89 12.37
CA ARG A 76 -36.81 -50.07 10.93
C ARG A 76 -38.09 -50.24 10.14
N ASP A 77 -39.18 -50.69 10.77
CA ASP A 77 -40.55 -50.73 10.21
C ASP A 77 -41.01 -49.35 9.73
N LYS A 78 -40.74 -48.30 10.50
CA LYS A 78 -41.08 -46.92 10.13
C LYS A 78 -40.25 -46.42 8.97
N LEU A 79 -38.95 -46.78 8.96
CA LEU A 79 -38.05 -46.43 7.85
C LEU A 79 -38.47 -47.17 6.57
N ALA A 80 -38.92 -48.43 6.67
CA ALA A 80 -39.47 -49.18 5.56
C ALA A 80 -40.71 -48.46 4.98
N THR A 81 -41.63 -48.01 5.86
CA THR A 81 -42.79 -47.24 5.44
C THR A 81 -42.40 -45.91 4.74
N ILE A 82 -41.43 -45.18 5.28
CA ILE A 82 -40.89 -43.97 4.62
C ILE A 82 -40.39 -44.29 3.21
N VAL A 83 -39.56 -45.35 3.05
CA VAL A 83 -39.06 -45.79 1.75
C VAL A 83 -40.21 -46.20 0.81
N ASP A 84 -41.15 -46.96 1.28
CA ASP A 84 -42.29 -47.40 0.48
C ASP A 84 -43.14 -46.21 0.00
N ASN A 85 -43.39 -45.22 0.88
CA ASN A 85 -44.11 -43.98 0.53
C ASN A 85 -43.31 -43.16 -0.48
N LEU A 86 -41.97 -43.01 -0.31
CA LEU A 86 -41.12 -42.22 -1.22
C LEU A 86 -41.16 -42.77 -2.65
N PHE A 87 -41.08 -44.09 -2.84
CA PHE A 87 -41.09 -44.67 -4.18
C PHE A 87 -42.48 -44.94 -4.70
N GLY A 88 -43.44 -45.42 -3.82
CA GLY A 88 -44.77 -45.80 -4.23
C GLY A 88 -45.71 -44.60 -4.36
N LEU A 89 -45.83 -43.76 -3.30
CA LEU A 89 -46.72 -42.61 -3.27
C LEU A 89 -46.13 -41.39 -3.94
N TYR A 90 -44.85 -41.05 -3.62
CA TYR A 90 -44.23 -39.83 -4.07
C TYR A 90 -43.40 -39.92 -5.33
N GLN A 91 -43.12 -41.14 -5.79
CA GLN A 91 -42.41 -41.43 -7.06
C GLN A 91 -41.07 -40.70 -7.15
N VAL A 92 -40.24 -40.78 -6.09
CA VAL A 92 -38.91 -40.16 -6.09
C VAL A 92 -37.98 -40.93 -7.02
N LYS A 93 -36.94 -40.25 -7.55
CA LYS A 93 -36.03 -40.87 -8.50
C LYS A 93 -34.90 -41.66 -7.81
N VAL A 94 -34.37 -41.10 -6.73
CA VAL A 94 -33.31 -41.74 -5.93
C VAL A 94 -33.39 -41.25 -4.49
N VAL A 95 -33.02 -42.16 -3.56
CA VAL A 95 -32.90 -41.85 -2.12
C VAL A 95 -31.47 -42.11 -1.65
N GLY A 96 -30.82 -41.13 -1.02
CA GLY A 96 -29.56 -41.24 -0.30
C GLY A 96 -29.80 -41.15 1.21
N PHE A 97 -29.34 -42.12 1.97
CA PHE A 97 -29.36 -42.07 3.43
C PHE A 97 -28.06 -41.50 3.98
N ASP A 98 -28.13 -40.35 4.66
CA ASP A 98 -27.02 -39.79 5.44
C ASP A 98 -27.03 -40.36 6.87
N ILE A 99 -27.21 -41.66 6.96
CA ILE A 99 -27.38 -42.45 8.19
C ILE A 99 -26.72 -43.81 7.97
N VAL A 100 -26.11 -44.35 9.02
CA VAL A 100 -25.60 -45.71 9.03
C VAL A 100 -26.43 -46.61 9.96
N PHE A 101 -26.69 -47.83 9.53
CA PHE A 101 -27.45 -48.81 10.27
C PHE A 101 -26.54 -50.05 10.61
N ALA A 102 -25.61 -49.80 11.54
CA ALA A 102 -24.58 -50.77 11.90
C ALA A 102 -25.02 -51.84 12.92
N GLU A 103 -26.11 -51.53 13.66
CA GLU A 103 -26.63 -52.38 14.74
C GLU A 103 -28.02 -52.92 14.39
N LYS A 104 -28.38 -54.10 14.97
CA LYS A 104 -29.71 -54.65 14.83
C LYS A 104 -30.77 -53.79 15.46
N ASP A 105 -31.97 -53.84 14.91
CA ASP A 105 -33.13 -53.17 15.48
C ASP A 105 -33.75 -53.97 16.63
N GLU A 106 -33.57 -53.47 17.85
CA GLU A 106 -34.13 -54.04 19.06
C GLU A 106 -35.53 -53.46 19.44
N SER A 107 -36.03 -52.49 18.64
CA SER A 107 -37.26 -51.75 18.96
C SER A 107 -38.53 -52.61 18.96
N SER A 108 -38.53 -53.70 18.23
CA SER A 108 -39.64 -54.67 18.19
C SER A 108 -39.76 -55.49 19.46
N GLY A 109 -38.69 -55.62 20.24
CA GLY A 109 -38.62 -56.48 21.39
C GLY A 109 -38.60 -57.99 21.06
N LEU A 110 -38.38 -58.37 19.79
CA LEU A 110 -38.37 -59.76 19.34
C LEU A 110 -37.38 -60.62 20.17
N ASP A 111 -36.17 -60.14 20.43
CA ASP A 111 -35.20 -60.87 21.25
C ASP A 111 -35.72 -61.20 22.65
N ARG A 112 -36.52 -60.32 23.26
CA ARG A 112 -37.15 -60.58 24.55
C ARG A 112 -38.27 -61.62 24.47
N PHE A 113 -39.06 -61.60 23.41
CA PHE A 113 -40.05 -62.61 23.17
C PHE A 113 -39.41 -63.97 22.89
N GLU A 114 -38.34 -64.03 22.16
CA GLU A 114 -37.57 -65.26 21.92
C GLU A 114 -36.87 -65.74 23.22
N GLU A 115 -36.32 -64.85 24.03
CA GLU A 115 -35.78 -65.20 25.35
C GLU A 115 -36.85 -65.83 26.23
N LEU A 116 -38.05 -65.26 26.29
CA LEU A 116 -39.17 -65.87 27.00
C LEU A 116 -39.62 -67.25 26.46
N ALA A 117 -39.64 -67.42 25.14
CA ALA A 117 -39.93 -68.67 24.48
C ALA A 117 -38.89 -69.76 24.77
N ASN A 118 -37.64 -69.39 25.04
CA ASN A 118 -36.54 -70.29 25.31
C ASN A 118 -36.29 -70.53 26.82
N THR A 119 -36.86 -69.66 27.68
CA THR A 119 -36.70 -69.73 29.14
C THR A 119 -38.00 -70.06 29.87
N THR A 120 -38.72 -68.99 30.27
CA THR A 120 -39.90 -69.06 31.15
C THR A 120 -41.11 -69.75 30.49
N LEU A 121 -41.31 -69.56 29.17
CA LEU A 121 -42.42 -70.12 28.40
C LEU A 121 -41.99 -71.25 27.46
N LYS A 122 -40.86 -71.89 27.78
CA LYS A 122 -40.27 -72.94 26.96
C LYS A 122 -41.20 -74.09 26.61
N ASP A 123 -42.07 -74.52 27.53
CA ASP A 123 -43.01 -75.61 27.37
C ASP A 123 -44.41 -75.18 26.92
N ASN A 124 -44.61 -73.88 26.67
CA ASN A 124 -45.92 -73.33 26.22
C ASN A 124 -46.00 -73.33 24.70
N SER A 125 -46.70 -74.29 24.13
CA SER A 125 -46.87 -74.48 22.69
C SER A 125 -47.73 -73.31 22.05
N GLU A 126 -48.76 -72.88 22.76
CA GLU A 126 -49.62 -71.78 22.26
C GLU A 126 -48.81 -70.46 22.11
N TYR A 127 -47.93 -70.16 23.10
CA TYR A 127 -47.06 -69.02 23.03
C TYR A 127 -46.09 -69.10 21.86
N LYS A 128 -45.47 -70.25 21.65
CA LYS A 128 -44.53 -70.46 20.54
C LYS A 128 -45.25 -70.32 19.19
N GLN A 129 -46.43 -70.87 19.04
CA GLN A 129 -47.24 -70.73 17.84
C GLN A 129 -47.58 -69.26 17.59
N ALA A 130 -48.10 -68.52 18.60
CA ALA A 130 -48.43 -67.10 18.51
C ALA A 130 -47.19 -66.25 18.16
N LEU A 131 -46.02 -66.57 18.77
CA LEU A 131 -44.76 -65.87 18.44
C LEU A 131 -44.35 -66.11 16.98
N GLU A 132 -44.43 -67.33 16.46
CA GLU A 132 -44.13 -67.60 15.06
C GLU A 132 -45.08 -66.91 14.08
N GLU A 133 -46.38 -66.76 14.45
CA GLU A 133 -47.35 -66.02 13.65
C GLU A 133 -47.06 -64.52 13.57
N ILE A 134 -46.61 -63.88 14.66
CA ILE A 134 -46.32 -62.44 14.69
C ILE A 134 -44.85 -62.14 14.32
N ARG A 135 -43.95 -63.09 14.38
CA ARG A 135 -42.50 -62.95 14.13
C ARG A 135 -42.20 -62.18 12.86
N PRO A 136 -42.81 -62.43 11.68
CA PRO A 136 -42.53 -61.66 10.48
C PRO A 136 -42.81 -60.17 10.60
N THR A 137 -43.75 -59.78 11.49
CA THR A 137 -44.08 -58.37 11.75
C THR A 137 -43.13 -57.72 12.74
N LEU A 138 -42.34 -58.50 13.48
CA LEU A 138 -41.35 -58.06 14.47
C LEU A 138 -39.90 -58.05 13.93
N MET A 139 -39.67 -58.64 12.75
CA MET A 139 -38.39 -58.67 12.11
C MET A 139 -38.12 -57.39 11.33
N HIS A 140 -37.93 -56.29 12.06
CA HIS A 140 -37.90 -54.92 11.50
C HIS A 140 -36.76 -54.73 10.53
N ASP A 141 -35.56 -55.34 10.76
CA ASP A 141 -34.44 -55.28 9.82
C ASP A 141 -34.77 -55.98 8.49
N GLU A 142 -35.49 -57.10 8.51
CA GLU A 142 -35.91 -57.82 7.30
C GLU A 142 -37.03 -57.02 6.56
N ILE A 143 -37.97 -56.42 7.30
CA ILE A 143 -38.98 -55.59 6.71
C ILE A 143 -38.37 -54.40 5.98
N PHE A 144 -37.36 -53.76 6.61
CA PHE A 144 -36.65 -52.65 6.00
C PHE A 144 -35.80 -53.12 4.80
N ALA A 145 -35.07 -54.24 4.92
CA ALA A 145 -34.32 -54.82 3.82
C ALA A 145 -35.21 -55.10 2.59
N ASN A 146 -36.37 -55.72 2.82
CA ASN A 146 -37.34 -56.00 1.75
C ASN A 146 -37.85 -54.69 1.08
N SER A 147 -38.04 -53.60 1.86
CA SER A 147 -38.45 -52.34 1.29
C SER A 147 -37.36 -51.66 0.40
N LEU A 148 -36.11 -52.05 0.55
CA LEU A 148 -34.99 -51.54 -0.27
C LEU A 148 -34.91 -52.21 -1.64
N VAL A 149 -35.33 -53.47 -1.76
CA VAL A 149 -35.12 -54.31 -2.96
C VAL A 149 -35.74 -53.66 -4.20
N GLY A 150 -34.96 -53.56 -5.29
CA GLY A 150 -35.40 -53.05 -6.59
C GLY A 150 -35.56 -51.53 -6.65
N LYS A 151 -35.34 -50.81 -5.55
CA LYS A 151 -35.43 -49.34 -5.47
C LYS A 151 -34.04 -48.69 -5.65
N ASN A 152 -34.05 -47.45 -6.17
CA ASN A 152 -32.80 -46.70 -6.37
C ASN A 152 -32.35 -46.01 -5.08
N ILE A 153 -31.75 -46.81 -4.21
CA ILE A 153 -31.36 -46.38 -2.85
C ILE A 153 -29.84 -46.50 -2.70
N VAL A 154 -29.26 -45.45 -2.09
CA VAL A 154 -27.86 -45.35 -1.71
C VAL A 154 -27.76 -45.32 -0.20
N MET A 155 -27.21 -46.35 0.40
CA MET A 155 -27.04 -46.44 1.85
C MET A 155 -25.78 -45.72 2.31
N GLY A 156 -25.90 -44.91 3.35
CA GLY A 156 -24.77 -44.19 3.95
C GLY A 156 -23.88 -45.12 4.80
N TYR A 157 -22.58 -44.85 4.79
CA TYR A 157 -21.62 -45.46 5.71
C TYR A 157 -20.45 -44.50 5.92
N TYR A 158 -19.49 -44.79 6.80
CA TYR A 158 -18.33 -43.97 7.03
C TYR A 158 -17.03 -44.76 7.10
N PHE A 159 -15.93 -44.08 6.74
CA PHE A 159 -14.59 -44.58 6.90
C PHE A 159 -13.93 -44.05 8.17
N LYS A 160 -13.02 -44.85 8.74
CA LYS A 160 -12.20 -44.49 9.90
C LYS A 160 -10.80 -44.11 9.43
N ALA A 161 -10.37 -42.89 9.77
CA ALA A 161 -9.03 -42.39 9.43
C ALA A 161 -7.93 -42.92 10.39
N SER A 162 -8.32 -43.28 11.62
CA SER A 162 -7.47 -43.89 12.67
C SER A 162 -8.33 -44.78 13.55
N LEU A 163 -7.71 -45.74 14.23
CA LEU A 163 -8.38 -46.58 15.22
C LEU A 163 -7.92 -46.14 16.61
N GLN A 164 -8.85 -46.13 17.58
CA GLN A 164 -8.52 -46.02 18.99
C GLN A 164 -8.13 -47.37 19.57
N GLU A 165 -7.38 -47.37 20.65
CA GLU A 165 -6.95 -48.59 21.31
C GLU A 165 -8.17 -49.41 21.80
N GLY A 166 -8.32 -50.66 21.34
CA GLY A 166 -9.45 -51.53 21.64
C GLY A 166 -10.67 -51.33 20.75
N GLU A 167 -10.64 -50.42 19.75
CA GLU A 167 -11.74 -50.22 18.81
C GLU A 167 -11.72 -51.26 17.69
N SER A 168 -12.87 -51.85 17.35
CA SER A 168 -13.03 -52.66 16.13
C SER A 168 -12.81 -51.81 14.89
N GLY A 169 -11.87 -52.20 14.04
CA GLY A 169 -11.61 -51.53 12.78
C GLY A 169 -12.76 -51.60 11.80
N VAL A 170 -13.63 -52.61 11.93
CA VAL A 170 -14.64 -52.95 10.92
C VAL A 170 -15.96 -53.29 11.61
N THR A 171 -17.06 -52.72 11.14
CA THR A 171 -18.42 -53.01 11.56
C THR A 171 -19.35 -53.04 10.34
N GLY A 172 -20.24 -54.03 10.22
CA GLY A 172 -21.16 -54.15 9.08
C GLY A 172 -20.48 -54.51 7.77
N SER A 173 -21.14 -54.20 6.65
CA SER A 173 -20.70 -54.49 5.29
C SER A 173 -20.55 -53.26 4.43
N LEU A 174 -19.64 -53.28 3.46
CA LEU A 174 -19.44 -52.26 2.46
C LEU A 174 -20.22 -52.53 1.18
N PRO A 175 -20.62 -51.49 0.44
CA PRO A 175 -21.17 -51.65 -0.91
C PRO A 175 -20.09 -52.15 -1.89
N PRO A 176 -20.46 -52.58 -3.11
CA PRO A 176 -19.50 -52.81 -4.16
C PRO A 176 -18.58 -51.61 -4.43
N ALA A 177 -17.29 -51.85 -4.53
CA ALA A 177 -16.29 -50.83 -4.84
C ALA A 177 -16.46 -50.30 -6.27
N LEU A 178 -16.05 -49.05 -6.52
CA LEU A 178 -16.03 -48.46 -7.86
C LEU A 178 -15.02 -49.19 -8.76
N THR A 179 -13.83 -49.42 -8.25
CA THR A 179 -12.75 -50.11 -8.98
C THR A 179 -11.65 -50.51 -8.02
N ARG A 180 -10.81 -51.46 -8.45
CA ARG A 180 -9.59 -51.80 -7.73
C ARG A 180 -8.45 -50.89 -8.18
N MET A 181 -7.67 -50.39 -7.21
CA MET A 181 -6.45 -49.66 -7.49
C MET A 181 -5.37 -50.59 -8.01
N ASP A 182 -4.73 -50.26 -9.12
CA ASP A 182 -3.49 -50.92 -9.52
C ASP A 182 -2.31 -50.45 -8.65
N LYS A 183 -1.14 -51.05 -8.87
CA LYS A 183 0.06 -50.70 -8.11
C LYS A 183 0.48 -49.22 -8.34
N GLN A 184 0.33 -48.74 -9.57
CA GLN A 184 0.70 -47.37 -9.91
C GLN A 184 -0.23 -46.33 -9.22
N TRP A 185 -1.53 -46.60 -9.19
CA TRP A 185 -2.51 -45.75 -8.50
C TRP A 185 -2.23 -45.70 -7.00
N SER A 186 -1.97 -46.88 -6.40
CA SER A 186 -1.71 -47.00 -4.97
C SER A 186 -0.44 -46.31 -4.50
N GLU A 187 0.60 -46.25 -5.34
CA GLU A 187 1.88 -45.59 -5.02
C GLU A 187 1.92 -44.09 -5.37
N ARG A 188 1.18 -43.66 -6.39
CA ARG A 188 1.31 -42.29 -6.97
C ARG A 188 0.15 -41.35 -6.69
N LEU A 189 -1.08 -41.88 -6.50
CA LEU A 189 -2.22 -41.06 -6.19
C LEU A 189 -2.33 -40.83 -4.69
N PRO A 190 -2.36 -39.56 -4.21
CA PRO A 190 -2.46 -39.24 -2.80
C PRO A 190 -3.91 -39.31 -2.27
N ILE A 191 -4.70 -40.24 -2.82
CA ILE A 191 -6.06 -40.51 -2.35
C ILE A 191 -6.00 -41.01 -0.90
N LYS A 192 -6.88 -40.47 -0.07
CA LYS A 192 -6.93 -40.82 1.35
C LYS A 192 -7.20 -42.32 1.52
N LYS A 193 -6.29 -43.00 2.23
CA LYS A 193 -6.42 -44.41 2.61
C LYS A 193 -7.01 -44.47 4.02
N SER A 194 -8.10 -45.22 4.16
CA SER A 194 -8.76 -45.46 5.43
C SER A 194 -8.28 -46.74 6.07
N VAL A 195 -8.35 -46.82 7.40
CA VAL A 195 -7.87 -47.97 8.18
C VAL A 195 -9.00 -48.88 8.66
N GLY A 196 -10.26 -48.42 8.52
CA GLY A 196 -11.45 -49.17 8.90
C GLY A 196 -12.69 -48.48 8.39
N TYR A 197 -13.85 -49.08 8.72
CA TYR A 197 -15.16 -48.51 8.37
C TYR A 197 -16.26 -48.91 9.37
N GLY A 198 -17.33 -48.10 9.38
CA GLY A 198 -18.62 -48.47 9.95
C GLY A 198 -19.66 -48.54 8.82
N GLY A 199 -20.04 -49.74 8.45
CA GLY A 199 -21.02 -50.02 7.41
C GLY A 199 -22.36 -50.46 7.97
N ASN A 200 -23.31 -50.71 7.07
CA ASN A 200 -24.64 -51.18 7.42
C ASN A 200 -24.65 -52.68 7.70
N LEU A 201 -25.70 -53.19 8.36
CA LEU A 201 -25.99 -54.63 8.46
C LEU A 201 -25.96 -55.23 7.06
N ASP A 202 -25.40 -56.45 6.95
CA ASP A 202 -25.23 -57.14 5.66
C ASP A 202 -26.54 -57.31 4.88
N ILE A 203 -27.64 -57.63 5.60
CA ILE A 203 -28.98 -57.77 5.00
C ILE A 203 -29.45 -56.45 4.38
N LEU A 204 -29.17 -55.30 5.00
CA LEU A 204 -29.57 -53.97 4.49
C LEU A 204 -28.66 -53.56 3.32
N GLN A 205 -27.34 -53.69 3.47
CA GLN A 205 -26.41 -53.30 2.42
C GLN A 205 -26.56 -54.11 1.13
N SER A 206 -26.79 -55.42 1.26
CA SER A 206 -27.02 -56.30 0.12
C SER A 206 -28.35 -56.08 -0.59
N SER A 207 -29.38 -55.62 0.14
CA SER A 207 -30.71 -55.28 -0.41
C SER A 207 -30.75 -53.90 -1.10
N ALA A 208 -29.84 -53.03 -0.77
CA ALA A 208 -29.73 -51.68 -1.40
C ALA A 208 -29.00 -51.77 -2.74
N LYS A 209 -29.34 -50.86 -3.67
CA LYS A 209 -28.71 -50.79 -5.00
C LYS A 209 -27.23 -50.40 -4.92
N SER A 210 -26.87 -49.49 -4.00
CA SER A 210 -25.49 -49.02 -3.82
C SER A 210 -25.29 -48.39 -2.42
N GLY A 211 -24.08 -47.90 -2.17
CA GLY A 211 -23.79 -47.13 -0.96
C GLY A 211 -22.75 -46.05 -1.21
N GLY A 212 -22.69 -45.11 -0.31
CA GLY A 212 -21.73 -43.99 -0.38
C GLY A 212 -21.31 -43.53 1.00
N TYR A 213 -20.04 -43.22 1.18
CA TYR A 213 -19.54 -42.73 2.46
C TYR A 213 -19.90 -41.25 2.62
N PHE A 214 -20.15 -40.81 3.86
CA PHE A 214 -20.51 -39.45 4.21
C PHE A 214 -19.46 -38.73 5.11
N ASP A 215 -18.41 -39.44 5.57
CA ASP A 215 -17.34 -38.82 6.35
C ASP A 215 -16.44 -37.89 5.50
N ASN A 216 -15.84 -36.90 6.16
CA ASN A 216 -14.89 -36.00 5.53
C ASN A 216 -13.58 -35.95 6.32
N PRO A 217 -12.52 -36.63 5.85
CA PRO A 217 -11.20 -36.59 6.47
C PRO A 217 -10.39 -35.34 6.15
N PHE A 218 -10.89 -34.44 5.31
CA PHE A 218 -10.21 -33.20 4.86
C PHE A 218 -10.84 -31.95 5.45
N VAL A 219 -10.80 -31.84 6.77
CA VAL A 219 -11.19 -30.60 7.45
C VAL A 219 -9.99 -29.68 7.50
N ASP A 220 -10.16 -28.40 7.10
CA ASP A 220 -9.09 -27.40 7.19
C ASP A 220 -8.72 -27.13 8.67
N ALA A 221 -7.52 -26.57 8.91
CA ALA A 221 -7.03 -26.30 10.26
C ALA A 221 -7.94 -25.38 11.10
N ASP A 222 -8.81 -24.61 10.44
CA ASP A 222 -9.84 -23.76 11.05
C ASP A 222 -11.18 -24.46 11.24
N CYS A 223 -11.21 -25.78 11.07
CA CYS A 223 -12.41 -26.64 11.17
C CYS A 223 -13.52 -26.32 10.15
N VAL A 224 -13.23 -25.59 9.07
CA VAL A 224 -14.20 -25.20 8.05
C VAL A 224 -14.24 -26.22 6.91
N PHE A 225 -15.44 -26.64 6.55
CA PHE A 225 -15.72 -27.62 5.48
C PHE A 225 -15.73 -26.89 4.12
N ARG A 226 -14.55 -26.75 3.51
CA ARG A 226 -14.41 -26.18 2.14
C ARG A 226 -14.32 -27.24 1.07
N ARG A 227 -13.77 -28.42 1.41
CA ARG A 227 -13.53 -29.53 0.48
C ARG A 227 -14.05 -30.82 1.03
N VAL A 228 -14.55 -31.69 0.15
CA VAL A 228 -15.03 -33.02 0.46
C VAL A 228 -14.47 -33.98 -0.59
N PRO A 229 -13.87 -35.11 -0.20
CA PRO A 229 -13.42 -36.14 -1.16
C PRO A 229 -14.65 -36.80 -1.78
N LEU A 230 -14.61 -37.00 -3.09
CA LEU A 230 -15.63 -37.77 -3.80
C LEU A 230 -15.30 -39.25 -3.84
N VAL A 231 -14.00 -39.60 -3.66
CA VAL A 231 -13.51 -40.98 -3.64
C VAL A 231 -12.51 -41.16 -2.52
N GLN A 232 -12.64 -42.28 -1.76
CA GLN A 232 -11.67 -42.72 -0.76
C GLN A 232 -11.23 -44.14 -1.04
N ALA A 233 -10.05 -44.52 -0.52
CA ALA A 233 -9.46 -45.82 -0.70
C ALA A 233 -9.52 -46.66 0.59
N TYR A 234 -9.92 -47.92 0.47
CA TYR A 234 -9.84 -48.92 1.54
C TYR A 234 -9.39 -50.28 0.96
N GLU A 235 -8.39 -50.89 1.57
CA GLU A 235 -7.83 -52.21 1.16
C GLU A 235 -7.52 -52.33 -0.34
N GLY A 236 -7.08 -51.21 -0.99
CA GLY A 236 -6.75 -51.23 -2.42
C GLY A 236 -7.93 -51.12 -3.36
N TYR A 237 -9.11 -50.80 -2.84
CA TYR A 237 -10.31 -50.49 -3.60
C TYR A 237 -10.73 -49.04 -3.41
N LEU A 238 -11.40 -48.47 -4.41
CA LEU A 238 -11.94 -47.14 -4.38
C LEU A 238 -13.45 -47.14 -4.19
N PHE A 239 -13.92 -46.24 -3.36
CA PHE A 239 -15.34 -46.16 -2.98
C PHE A 239 -15.85 -44.71 -3.20
N ALA A 240 -17.12 -44.61 -3.60
CA ALA A 240 -17.78 -43.30 -3.84
C ALA A 240 -18.28 -42.67 -2.55
N SER A 241 -18.28 -41.32 -2.51
CA SER A 241 -19.03 -40.56 -1.49
C SER A 241 -20.53 -40.70 -1.69
N LEU A 242 -21.32 -40.41 -0.64
CA LEU A 242 -22.78 -40.42 -0.69
C LEU A 242 -23.31 -39.47 -1.79
N ALA A 243 -22.74 -38.29 -1.91
CA ALA A 243 -23.14 -37.33 -2.95
C ALA A 243 -22.86 -37.85 -4.37
N LEU A 244 -21.68 -38.48 -4.59
CA LEU A 244 -21.31 -39.00 -5.91
C LEU A 244 -22.18 -40.22 -6.29
N ALA A 245 -22.37 -41.17 -5.35
CA ALA A 245 -23.21 -42.36 -5.58
C ALA A 245 -24.69 -41.99 -5.80
N THR A 246 -25.22 -41.01 -5.05
CA THR A 246 -26.58 -40.50 -5.24
C THR A 246 -26.74 -39.78 -6.58
N THR A 247 -25.73 -38.98 -7.00
CA THR A 247 -25.73 -38.37 -8.33
C THR A 247 -25.74 -39.42 -9.45
N GLN A 248 -24.91 -40.47 -9.32
CA GLN A 248 -24.91 -41.61 -10.26
C GLN A 248 -26.30 -42.26 -10.33
N GLY A 249 -26.95 -42.49 -9.19
CA GLY A 249 -28.28 -43.04 -9.12
C GLY A 249 -29.32 -42.12 -9.78
N TYR A 250 -29.29 -40.82 -9.53
CA TYR A 250 -30.20 -39.86 -10.13
C TYR A 250 -30.09 -39.77 -11.66
N LEU A 251 -28.86 -39.78 -12.15
CA LEU A 251 -28.57 -39.74 -13.60
C LEU A 251 -28.79 -41.11 -14.27
N GLU A 252 -28.99 -42.16 -13.51
CA GLU A 252 -29.08 -43.57 -14.01
C GLU A 252 -27.82 -43.96 -14.79
N ALA A 253 -26.67 -43.44 -14.37
CA ALA A 253 -25.41 -43.67 -15.06
C ALA A 253 -24.89 -45.09 -14.88
N ALA A 254 -24.46 -45.72 -15.97
CA ALA A 254 -23.96 -47.09 -15.98
C ALA A 254 -22.73 -47.29 -15.07
N GLY A 255 -21.94 -46.21 -14.87
CA GLY A 255 -20.74 -46.27 -14.04
C GLY A 255 -20.16 -44.86 -13.79
N ILE A 256 -19.13 -44.84 -12.96
CA ILE A 256 -18.30 -43.66 -12.66
C ILE A 256 -16.92 -43.93 -13.28
N GLU A 257 -16.47 -43.05 -14.13
CA GLU A 257 -15.16 -43.11 -14.77
C GLU A 257 -14.16 -42.21 -14.07
N LEU A 258 -13.01 -42.73 -13.69
CA LEU A 258 -11.93 -41.99 -13.06
C LEU A 258 -10.87 -41.65 -14.11
N ALA A 259 -10.79 -40.37 -14.52
CA ALA A 259 -9.85 -39.91 -15.53
C ALA A 259 -8.52 -39.53 -14.89
N VAL A 260 -7.57 -40.45 -14.89
CA VAL A 260 -6.20 -40.25 -14.44
C VAL A 260 -5.37 -39.69 -15.60
N LYS A 261 -4.71 -38.59 -15.40
CA LYS A 261 -3.76 -38.01 -16.34
C LYS A 261 -2.35 -38.38 -15.98
N ALA A 262 -1.63 -38.94 -16.93
CA ALA A 262 -0.22 -39.26 -16.82
C ALA A 262 0.53 -38.51 -17.94
N GLU A 263 1.31 -37.48 -17.60
CA GLU A 263 2.17 -36.72 -18.52
C GLU A 263 3.60 -36.71 -18.00
N GLY A 264 4.57 -37.02 -18.85
CA GLY A 264 5.99 -36.92 -18.52
C GLY A 264 6.85 -36.83 -19.80
N ALA A 265 7.81 -35.91 -19.82
CA ALA A 265 8.89 -35.94 -20.77
C ALA A 265 9.90 -37.03 -20.35
N LYS A 266 10.52 -37.73 -21.32
CA LYS A 266 11.57 -38.73 -21.04
C LYS A 266 12.64 -38.13 -20.11
N GLY A 267 12.70 -38.65 -18.85
CA GLY A 267 13.67 -38.24 -17.84
C GLY A 267 13.17 -37.37 -16.70
N SER A 268 11.89 -36.88 -16.71
CA SER A 268 11.28 -36.21 -15.57
C SER A 268 10.41 -37.13 -14.72
N LYS A 269 10.15 -36.76 -13.44
CA LYS A 269 9.11 -37.42 -12.66
C LYS A 269 7.78 -37.16 -13.38
N GLU A 270 7.20 -38.23 -13.94
CA GLU A 270 5.92 -38.15 -14.64
C GLU A 270 4.86 -37.51 -13.73
N TYR A 271 4.14 -36.53 -14.25
CA TYR A 271 2.93 -36.01 -13.61
C TYR A 271 1.88 -37.13 -13.64
N TYR A 272 1.34 -37.49 -12.49
CA TYR A 272 0.35 -38.55 -12.35
C TYR A 272 -0.69 -38.10 -11.33
N ALA A 273 -1.88 -37.78 -11.79
CA ALA A 273 -2.95 -37.31 -10.92
C ALA A 273 -4.34 -37.70 -11.45
N LEU A 274 -5.27 -37.90 -10.54
CA LEU A 274 -6.68 -37.94 -10.85
C LEU A 274 -7.13 -36.48 -11.04
N GLU A 275 -7.49 -36.08 -12.26
CA GLU A 275 -7.91 -34.69 -12.55
C GLU A 275 -9.43 -34.53 -12.61
N THR A 276 -10.15 -35.56 -13.08
CA THR A 276 -11.59 -35.53 -13.22
C THR A 276 -12.26 -36.87 -12.92
N ILE A 277 -13.47 -36.76 -12.41
CA ILE A 277 -14.41 -37.90 -12.26
C ILE A 277 -15.56 -37.63 -13.22
N ASN A 278 -15.85 -38.60 -14.10
CA ASN A 278 -16.91 -38.44 -15.10
C ASN A 278 -18.11 -39.28 -14.70
N VAL A 279 -19.31 -38.70 -14.72
CA VAL A 279 -20.60 -39.37 -14.50
C VAL A 279 -21.50 -38.95 -15.64
N GLN A 280 -21.75 -39.86 -16.57
CA GLN A 280 -22.40 -39.55 -17.85
C GLN A 280 -21.72 -38.35 -18.57
N ASN A 281 -22.46 -37.23 -18.77
CA ASN A 281 -21.98 -36.05 -19.44
C ASN A 281 -21.33 -35.02 -18.48
N HIS A 282 -21.38 -35.26 -17.18
CA HIS A 282 -20.81 -34.36 -16.17
C HIS A 282 -19.34 -34.69 -15.91
N ARG A 283 -18.47 -33.72 -16.15
CA ARG A 283 -17.06 -33.77 -15.87
C ARG A 283 -16.73 -33.04 -14.57
N ILE A 284 -16.49 -33.77 -13.51
CA ILE A 284 -16.28 -33.23 -12.17
C ILE A 284 -14.76 -33.06 -11.94
N PRO A 285 -14.26 -31.80 -11.92
CA PRO A 285 -12.84 -31.58 -11.61
C PRO A 285 -12.58 -31.83 -10.12
N VAL A 286 -11.48 -32.54 -9.83
CA VAL A 286 -11.06 -32.87 -8.45
C VAL A 286 -9.63 -32.41 -8.21
N ASP A 287 -9.26 -32.25 -6.94
CA ASP A 287 -7.87 -32.05 -6.55
C ASP A 287 -7.08 -33.40 -6.50
N ALA A 288 -5.79 -33.31 -6.17
CA ALA A 288 -4.92 -34.48 -6.10
C ALA A 288 -5.41 -35.55 -5.10
N ASN A 289 -6.25 -35.21 -4.13
CA ASN A 289 -6.84 -36.11 -3.14
C ASN A 289 -8.23 -36.59 -3.55
N ALA A 290 -8.64 -36.42 -4.81
CA ALA A 290 -9.99 -36.68 -5.30
C ALA A 290 -11.08 -35.87 -4.58
N ALA A 291 -10.75 -34.69 -4.04
CA ALA A 291 -11.67 -33.81 -3.35
C ALA A 291 -12.16 -32.65 -4.23
N VAL A 292 -13.39 -32.25 -3.99
CA VAL A 292 -14.02 -31.09 -4.62
C VAL A 292 -14.19 -29.96 -3.62
N PHE A 293 -14.10 -28.71 -4.09
CA PHE A 293 -14.59 -27.58 -3.35
C PHE A 293 -16.10 -27.57 -3.36
N VAL A 294 -16.72 -27.56 -2.15
CA VAL A 294 -18.18 -27.59 -2.02
C VAL A 294 -18.77 -26.30 -2.61
N PRO A 295 -19.63 -26.41 -3.64
CA PRO A 295 -20.20 -25.26 -4.31
C PRO A 295 -21.43 -24.72 -3.54
N TYR A 296 -21.23 -24.24 -2.30
CA TYR A 296 -22.31 -23.75 -1.46
C TYR A 296 -23.20 -22.76 -2.21
N ARG A 297 -24.47 -23.11 -2.37
CA ARG A 297 -25.46 -22.32 -3.08
C ARG A 297 -25.94 -21.11 -2.22
N GLY A 298 -26.01 -21.29 -0.91
CA GLY A 298 -26.43 -20.28 0.05
C GLY A 298 -26.28 -20.76 1.49
N ARG A 299 -26.96 -20.09 2.40
CA ARG A 299 -27.09 -20.53 3.79
C ARG A 299 -28.01 -21.75 3.88
N GLN A 300 -28.15 -22.32 5.09
CA GLN A 300 -29.12 -23.38 5.38
C GLN A 300 -30.51 -23.02 4.83
N GLY A 301 -31.17 -23.98 4.20
CA GLY A 301 -32.42 -23.78 3.51
C GLY A 301 -32.32 -23.46 2.03
N SER A 302 -31.11 -23.63 1.43
CA SER A 302 -30.91 -23.57 -0.03
C SER A 302 -31.55 -24.75 -0.77
N PHE A 303 -32.08 -25.73 -0.04
CA PHE A 303 -32.82 -26.89 -0.55
C PHE A 303 -34.12 -27.03 0.22
N PRO A 304 -35.21 -27.54 -0.41
CA PRO A 304 -36.45 -27.77 0.28
C PRO A 304 -36.29 -28.83 1.38
N TYR A 305 -36.82 -28.55 2.55
CA TYR A 305 -36.93 -29.49 3.66
C TYR A 305 -38.35 -30.01 3.77
N VAL A 306 -38.51 -31.32 3.90
CA VAL A 306 -39.79 -32.02 4.16
C VAL A 306 -39.62 -32.81 5.45
N PRO A 307 -40.39 -32.52 6.51
CA PRO A 307 -40.33 -33.29 7.76
C PRO A 307 -40.60 -34.80 7.53
N ALA A 308 -39.76 -35.64 8.09
CA ALA A 308 -39.84 -37.10 7.87
C ALA A 308 -41.17 -37.71 8.32
N TYR A 309 -41.79 -37.16 9.37
CA TYR A 309 -43.09 -37.63 9.82
C TYR A 309 -44.16 -37.48 8.73
N ARG A 310 -44.12 -36.41 7.91
CA ARG A 310 -45.09 -36.18 6.84
C ARG A 310 -44.93 -37.18 5.67
N VAL A 311 -43.74 -37.66 5.48
CA VAL A 311 -43.47 -38.73 4.52
C VAL A 311 -43.99 -40.04 5.08
N LEU A 312 -43.80 -40.26 6.40
CA LEU A 312 -44.26 -41.47 7.10
C LEU A 312 -45.78 -41.60 7.09
N ASP A 313 -46.48 -40.52 7.40
CA ASP A 313 -47.97 -40.52 7.46
C ASP A 313 -48.66 -40.31 6.11
N GLY A 314 -47.88 -40.07 5.04
CA GLY A 314 -48.41 -39.84 3.70
C GLY A 314 -48.95 -38.42 3.43
N SER A 315 -48.73 -37.47 4.34
CA SER A 315 -49.25 -36.10 4.25
C SER A 315 -48.36 -35.09 3.56
N ALA A 316 -47.15 -35.53 3.11
CA ALA A 316 -46.25 -34.65 2.37
C ALA A 316 -46.81 -34.27 0.98
N ASP A 317 -46.44 -33.09 0.49
CA ASP A 317 -46.86 -32.63 -0.84
C ASP A 317 -46.14 -33.43 -1.95
N PRO A 318 -46.86 -34.24 -2.77
CA PRO A 318 -46.26 -35.03 -3.82
C PRO A 318 -45.47 -34.20 -4.87
N ALA A 319 -45.90 -32.96 -5.11
CA ALA A 319 -45.26 -32.07 -6.09
C ALA A 319 -43.81 -31.71 -5.69
N ARG A 320 -43.51 -31.74 -4.38
CA ARG A 320 -42.17 -31.46 -3.85
C ARG A 320 -41.20 -32.62 -3.99
N LEU A 321 -41.67 -33.86 -4.13
CA LEU A 321 -40.91 -35.08 -4.04
C LEU A 321 -40.77 -35.84 -5.39
N LYS A 322 -41.75 -35.70 -6.25
CA LYS A 322 -41.82 -36.41 -7.52
C LYS A 322 -40.60 -36.15 -8.42
N ASP A 323 -40.01 -37.24 -8.91
CA ASP A 323 -38.80 -37.20 -9.82
C ASP A 323 -37.58 -36.51 -9.22
N LYS A 324 -37.51 -36.30 -7.90
CA LYS A 324 -36.45 -35.59 -7.20
C LYS A 324 -35.38 -36.54 -6.66
N VAL A 325 -34.20 -35.95 -6.35
CA VAL A 325 -33.21 -36.56 -5.45
C VAL A 325 -33.71 -36.30 -4.02
N VAL A 326 -33.79 -37.35 -3.23
CA VAL A 326 -34.11 -37.23 -1.81
C VAL A 326 -32.90 -37.63 -0.98
N LEU A 327 -32.51 -36.78 -0.05
CA LEU A 327 -31.53 -37.13 0.99
C LEU A 327 -32.28 -37.24 2.33
N ILE A 328 -32.11 -38.36 3.00
CA ILE A 328 -32.65 -38.55 4.35
C ILE A 328 -31.54 -38.29 5.35
N GLY A 329 -31.70 -37.27 6.19
CA GLY A 329 -30.70 -36.90 7.18
C GLY A 329 -31.36 -36.19 8.37
N THR A 330 -30.58 -35.62 9.24
CA THR A 330 -31.04 -34.97 10.44
C THR A 330 -30.53 -33.53 10.51
N SER A 331 -31.45 -32.60 10.87
CA SER A 331 -31.12 -31.24 11.26
C SER A 331 -31.33 -30.97 12.75
N ALA A 332 -31.93 -31.93 13.49
CA ALA A 332 -32.19 -31.76 14.91
C ALA A 332 -30.90 -31.58 15.72
N PRO A 333 -30.79 -30.49 16.52
CA PRO A 333 -29.56 -30.17 17.26
C PRO A 333 -29.04 -31.29 18.18
N GLY A 334 -29.95 -32.12 18.69
CA GLY A 334 -29.62 -33.26 19.56
C GLY A 334 -28.92 -34.42 18.85
N LEU A 335 -28.90 -34.47 17.52
CA LEU A 335 -28.32 -35.54 16.71
C LEU A 335 -26.96 -35.20 16.10
N LEU A 336 -26.42 -33.97 16.40
CA LEU A 336 -25.04 -33.52 16.28
C LEU A 336 -24.37 -33.60 14.89
N ASP A 337 -25.09 -33.64 13.77
CA ASP A 337 -24.46 -33.54 12.46
C ASP A 337 -24.40 -32.09 11.95
N LEU A 338 -23.75 -31.22 12.73
CA LEU A 338 -23.54 -29.82 12.40
C LEU A 338 -22.11 -29.54 12.01
N ARG A 339 -21.90 -28.77 10.94
CA ARG A 339 -20.59 -28.46 10.36
C ARG A 339 -20.38 -26.96 10.30
N SER A 340 -19.13 -26.51 10.47
CA SER A 340 -18.73 -25.13 10.15
C SER A 340 -18.38 -25.03 8.67
N THR A 341 -18.96 -24.07 7.98
CA THR A 341 -18.81 -23.87 6.53
C THR A 341 -18.46 -22.41 6.21
N PRO A 342 -17.94 -22.09 5.02
CA PRO A 342 -17.66 -20.72 4.61
C PRO A 342 -18.88 -19.79 4.62
N VAL A 343 -20.09 -20.34 4.53
CA VAL A 343 -21.34 -19.57 4.43
C VAL A 343 -22.09 -19.43 5.75
N GLN A 344 -21.85 -20.36 6.70
CA GLN A 344 -22.51 -20.39 8.00
C GLN A 344 -21.76 -21.30 8.97
N ASN A 345 -21.64 -20.88 10.25
CA ASN A 345 -20.91 -21.62 11.27
C ASN A 345 -21.63 -22.90 11.75
N ILE A 346 -22.94 -22.93 11.63
CA ILE A 346 -23.78 -24.08 12.00
C ILE A 346 -24.58 -24.47 10.76
N TYR A 347 -24.18 -25.57 10.10
CA TYR A 347 -24.71 -26.00 8.82
C TYR A 347 -24.99 -27.50 8.85
N PRO A 348 -26.17 -28.00 8.44
CA PRO A 348 -26.47 -29.42 8.45
C PRO A 348 -25.57 -30.20 7.50
N GLY A 349 -25.02 -31.33 7.95
CA GLY A 349 -24.15 -32.20 7.15
C GLY A 349 -24.81 -32.69 5.88
N VAL A 350 -26.09 -33.10 5.98
CA VAL A 350 -26.87 -33.55 4.83
C VAL A 350 -26.98 -32.49 3.71
N GLU A 351 -27.02 -31.22 4.07
CA GLU A 351 -27.08 -30.12 3.07
C GLU A 351 -25.73 -29.91 2.37
N VAL A 352 -24.60 -30.35 2.96
CA VAL A 352 -23.30 -30.38 2.27
C VAL A 352 -23.37 -31.35 1.08
N HIS A 353 -23.93 -32.54 1.26
CA HIS A 353 -24.14 -33.51 0.17
C HIS A 353 -25.09 -32.96 -0.89
N ALA A 354 -26.15 -32.28 -0.49
CA ALA A 354 -27.08 -31.62 -1.40
C ALA A 354 -26.39 -30.55 -2.28
N ASN A 355 -25.50 -29.72 -1.69
CA ASN A 355 -24.70 -28.74 -2.44
C ASN A 355 -23.77 -29.39 -3.46
N ILE A 356 -23.13 -30.52 -3.12
CA ILE A 356 -22.26 -31.25 -4.04
C ILE A 356 -23.07 -31.80 -5.22
N ILE A 357 -24.20 -32.47 -4.95
CA ILE A 357 -25.10 -32.99 -5.97
C ILE A 357 -25.58 -31.87 -6.90
N SER A 358 -26.10 -30.78 -6.33
CA SER A 358 -26.53 -29.61 -7.09
C SER A 358 -25.41 -29.02 -7.95
N GLY A 359 -24.20 -28.89 -7.38
CA GLY A 359 -23.04 -28.35 -8.11
C GLY A 359 -22.56 -29.24 -9.24
N ILE A 360 -22.68 -30.56 -9.12
CA ILE A 360 -22.40 -31.52 -10.21
C ILE A 360 -23.43 -31.32 -11.33
N LEU A 361 -24.72 -31.30 -10.99
CA LEU A 361 -25.80 -31.13 -11.96
C LEU A 361 -25.79 -29.77 -12.68
N ASP A 362 -25.18 -28.74 -12.06
CA ASP A 362 -25.03 -27.40 -12.64
C ASP A 362 -23.67 -27.18 -13.31
N ASP A 363 -22.75 -28.17 -13.31
CA ASP A 363 -21.35 -28.04 -13.74
C ASP A 363 -20.60 -26.86 -13.10
N ARG A 364 -20.90 -26.59 -11.82
CA ARG A 364 -20.39 -25.40 -11.08
C ARG A 364 -19.33 -25.72 -10.03
N ILE A 365 -18.74 -26.87 -10.09
CA ILE A 365 -17.66 -27.23 -9.17
C ILE A 365 -16.41 -26.46 -9.52
N LYS A 366 -15.97 -25.64 -8.58
CA LYS A 366 -14.73 -24.88 -8.71
C LYS A 366 -13.53 -25.77 -8.44
N HIS A 367 -12.43 -25.49 -9.15
CA HIS A 367 -11.23 -26.29 -9.00
C HIS A 367 -9.95 -25.46 -9.05
N LYS A 368 -8.90 -25.99 -8.47
CA LYS A 368 -7.55 -25.43 -8.46
C LYS A 368 -6.62 -26.39 -9.22
N PRO A 369 -6.43 -26.21 -10.55
CA PRO A 369 -5.55 -27.08 -11.33
C PRO A 369 -4.10 -27.03 -10.85
N ALA A 370 -3.33 -28.08 -11.11
CA ALA A 370 -1.93 -28.18 -10.68
C ALA A 370 -1.04 -27.05 -11.25
N TRP A 371 -1.33 -26.56 -12.45
CA TRP A 371 -0.59 -25.46 -13.08
C TRP A 371 -0.73 -24.11 -12.34
N THR A 372 -1.69 -23.96 -11.43
CA THR A 372 -1.87 -22.72 -10.66
C THR A 372 -0.66 -22.36 -9.80
N VAL A 373 0.16 -23.34 -9.41
CA VAL A 373 1.44 -23.12 -8.71
C VAL A 373 2.42 -22.37 -9.62
N GLY A 374 2.55 -22.83 -10.88
CA GLY A 374 3.38 -22.17 -11.89
C GLY A 374 2.86 -20.75 -12.22
N TYR A 375 1.54 -20.60 -12.35
CA TYR A 375 0.91 -19.29 -12.53
C TYR A 375 1.24 -18.35 -11.38
N GLU A 376 1.09 -18.80 -10.13
CA GLU A 376 1.39 -18.00 -8.94
C GLU A 376 2.85 -17.54 -8.94
N PHE A 377 3.78 -18.44 -9.26
CA PHE A 377 5.20 -18.10 -9.37
C PHE A 377 5.44 -16.99 -10.39
N VAL A 378 4.91 -17.15 -11.61
CA VAL A 378 5.10 -16.19 -12.69
C VAL A 378 4.48 -14.83 -12.37
N ILE A 379 3.26 -14.81 -11.86
CA ILE A 379 2.58 -13.54 -11.56
C ILE A 379 3.28 -12.77 -10.41
N LEU A 380 3.77 -13.48 -9.37
CA LEU A 380 4.55 -12.86 -8.30
C LEU A 380 5.84 -12.20 -8.83
N VAL A 381 6.55 -12.89 -9.73
CA VAL A 381 7.77 -12.34 -10.35
C VAL A 381 7.45 -11.11 -11.20
N ILE A 382 6.41 -11.17 -12.05
CA ILE A 382 5.99 -10.04 -12.88
C ILE A 382 5.60 -8.82 -12.02
N ILE A 383 4.81 -9.03 -10.98
CA ILE A 383 4.40 -7.95 -10.06
C ILE A 383 5.63 -7.36 -9.36
N ALA A 384 6.52 -8.20 -8.81
CA ALA A 384 7.69 -7.72 -8.11
C ALA A 384 8.61 -6.89 -9.00
N ILE A 385 8.91 -7.38 -10.21
CA ILE A 385 9.78 -6.66 -11.16
C ILE A 385 9.12 -5.35 -11.60
N SER A 386 7.86 -5.39 -12.01
CA SER A 386 7.16 -4.20 -12.49
C SER A 386 7.07 -3.12 -11.40
N MET A 387 6.71 -3.49 -10.17
CA MET A 387 6.63 -2.52 -9.06
C MET A 387 8.01 -2.02 -8.61
N ALA A 388 9.01 -2.90 -8.51
CA ALA A 388 10.37 -2.51 -8.12
C ALA A 388 11.03 -1.55 -9.11
N LEU A 389 10.68 -1.65 -10.40
CA LEU A 389 11.18 -0.75 -11.45
C LEU A 389 10.34 0.53 -11.58
N LEU A 390 9.02 0.43 -11.45
CA LEU A 390 8.09 1.56 -11.69
C LEU A 390 8.03 2.52 -10.49
N LEU A 391 7.87 2.01 -9.26
CA LEU A 391 7.60 2.86 -8.09
C LEU A 391 8.71 3.88 -7.76
N PRO A 392 10.01 3.59 -7.98
CA PRO A 392 11.06 4.59 -7.76
C PRO A 392 11.09 5.74 -8.77
N LEU A 393 10.37 5.63 -9.89
CA LEU A 393 10.41 6.57 -11.00
C LEU A 393 9.25 7.57 -10.98
N VAL A 394 8.25 7.34 -10.15
CA VAL A 394 7.01 8.12 -10.14
C VAL A 394 6.80 8.83 -8.81
N SER A 395 5.99 9.91 -8.82
CA SER A 395 5.63 10.62 -7.60
C SER A 395 4.83 9.73 -6.62
N PRO A 396 4.79 10.02 -5.32
CA PRO A 396 4.06 9.21 -4.34
C PRO A 396 2.58 9.00 -4.68
N LEU A 397 1.91 10.02 -5.22
CA LEU A 397 0.50 9.91 -5.65
C LEU A 397 0.35 8.97 -6.85
N MET A 398 1.23 9.08 -7.84
CA MET A 398 1.24 8.18 -9.01
C MET A 398 1.61 6.75 -8.60
N ALA A 399 2.52 6.58 -7.63
CA ALA A 399 2.87 5.28 -7.09
C ALA A 399 1.66 4.61 -6.40
N ALA A 400 0.87 5.37 -5.62
CA ALA A 400 -0.37 4.89 -5.04
C ALA A 400 -1.39 4.51 -6.12
N ALA A 401 -1.59 5.35 -7.14
CA ALA A 401 -2.48 5.08 -8.26
C ALA A 401 -2.06 3.83 -9.06
N ALA A 402 -0.77 3.67 -9.35
CA ALA A 402 -0.22 2.48 -10.02
C ALA A 402 -0.44 1.21 -9.19
N THR A 403 -0.21 1.28 -7.87
CA THR A 403 -0.43 0.16 -6.94
C THR A 403 -1.90 -0.26 -6.91
N LEU A 404 -2.83 0.70 -6.84
CA LEU A 404 -4.27 0.42 -6.93
C LEU A 404 -4.65 -0.17 -8.29
N GLY A 405 -4.06 0.33 -9.38
CA GLY A 405 -4.28 -0.21 -10.73
C GLY A 405 -3.81 -1.66 -10.86
N ILE A 406 -2.60 -1.99 -10.39
CA ILE A 406 -2.06 -3.36 -10.41
C ILE A 406 -2.93 -4.28 -9.53
N SER A 407 -3.31 -3.82 -8.32
CA SER A 407 -4.21 -4.57 -7.43
C SER A 407 -5.55 -4.84 -8.09
N GLY A 408 -6.14 -3.83 -8.74
CA GLY A 408 -7.38 -3.95 -9.49
C GLY A 408 -7.29 -4.94 -10.65
N LEU A 409 -6.19 -4.96 -11.39
CA LEU A 409 -5.96 -5.94 -12.48
C LEU A 409 -5.88 -7.37 -11.94
N VAL A 410 -5.14 -7.60 -10.84
CA VAL A 410 -5.05 -8.92 -10.20
C VAL A 410 -6.42 -9.36 -9.68
N MET A 411 -7.16 -8.49 -9.00
CA MET A 411 -8.49 -8.79 -8.49
C MET A 411 -9.47 -9.11 -9.64
N THR A 412 -9.47 -8.30 -10.69
CA THR A 412 -10.34 -8.51 -11.86
C THR A 412 -10.00 -9.83 -12.56
N GLY A 413 -8.72 -10.12 -12.80
CA GLY A 413 -8.28 -11.36 -13.42
C GLY A 413 -8.67 -12.59 -12.60
N THR A 414 -8.50 -12.56 -11.28
CA THR A 414 -8.91 -13.65 -10.39
C THR A 414 -10.43 -13.80 -10.31
N PHE A 415 -11.19 -12.69 -10.43
CA PHE A 415 -12.66 -12.74 -10.45
C PHE A 415 -13.20 -13.33 -11.76
N ILE A 416 -12.59 -13.00 -12.90
CA ILE A 416 -12.93 -13.62 -14.19
C ILE A 416 -12.67 -15.13 -14.14
N ALA A 417 -11.51 -15.55 -13.63
CA ALA A 417 -11.19 -16.97 -13.46
C ALA A 417 -12.18 -17.66 -12.53
N TRP A 418 -12.56 -17.01 -11.42
CA TRP A 418 -13.56 -17.51 -10.48
C TRP A 418 -14.92 -17.77 -11.13
N ASN A 419 -15.37 -16.91 -12.00
CA ASN A 419 -16.63 -17.08 -12.76
C ASN A 419 -16.52 -18.21 -13.80
N SER A 420 -15.30 -18.56 -14.21
CA SER A 420 -15.01 -19.73 -15.06
C SER A 420 -14.70 -20.99 -14.26
N ASN A 421 -15.12 -21.06 -12.99
CA ASN A 421 -14.88 -22.15 -12.06
C ASN A 421 -13.41 -22.43 -11.72
N LEU A 422 -12.49 -21.49 -11.97
CA LEU A 422 -11.07 -21.61 -11.64
C LEU A 422 -10.74 -20.84 -10.37
N ILE A 423 -10.05 -21.50 -9.44
CA ILE A 423 -9.55 -20.88 -8.20
C ILE A 423 -8.09 -20.50 -8.42
N LEU A 424 -7.83 -19.19 -8.65
CA LEU A 424 -6.49 -18.64 -8.68
C LEU A 424 -6.11 -18.06 -7.33
N PRO A 425 -4.82 -18.13 -6.93
CA PRO A 425 -4.32 -17.52 -5.70
C PRO A 425 -4.46 -16.00 -5.76
N LEU A 426 -4.94 -15.40 -4.67
CA LEU A 426 -5.14 -13.96 -4.55
C LEU A 426 -4.35 -13.36 -3.38
N ALA A 427 -4.19 -14.12 -2.28
CA ALA A 427 -3.57 -13.61 -1.06
C ALA A 427 -2.11 -13.23 -1.27
N SER A 428 -1.30 -14.12 -1.85
CA SER A 428 0.14 -13.89 -2.07
C SER A 428 0.40 -12.68 -3.00
N PRO A 429 -0.28 -12.53 -4.17
CA PRO A 429 -0.12 -11.35 -5.02
C PRO A 429 -0.49 -10.03 -4.33
N ILE A 430 -1.61 -9.96 -3.64
CA ILE A 430 -2.04 -8.73 -2.96
C ILE A 430 -1.10 -8.39 -1.80
N LEU A 431 -0.64 -9.38 -1.04
CA LEU A 431 0.34 -9.16 0.02
C LEU A 431 1.67 -8.65 -0.54
N LEU A 432 2.17 -9.23 -1.65
CA LEU A 432 3.38 -8.76 -2.32
C LEU A 432 3.26 -7.29 -2.75
N ILE A 433 2.15 -6.94 -3.39
CA ILE A 433 1.86 -5.57 -3.83
C ILE A 433 1.91 -4.61 -2.63
N GLY A 434 1.22 -4.95 -1.55
CA GLY A 434 1.20 -4.13 -0.33
C GLY A 434 2.57 -3.97 0.32
N LEU A 435 3.34 -5.04 0.44
CA LEU A 435 4.67 -5.02 1.05
C LEU A 435 5.68 -4.21 0.22
N ILE A 436 5.71 -4.39 -1.11
CA ILE A 436 6.59 -3.61 -1.98
C ILE A 436 6.18 -2.13 -1.97
N PHE A 437 4.89 -1.81 -2.03
CA PHE A 437 4.42 -0.43 -1.92
C PHE A 437 4.83 0.20 -0.59
N MET A 438 4.60 -0.48 0.53
CA MET A 438 5.01 -0.01 1.86
C MET A 438 6.51 0.23 1.95
N LEU A 439 7.32 -0.71 1.44
CA LEU A 439 8.78 -0.57 1.37
C LEU A 439 9.18 0.70 0.62
N HIS A 440 8.63 0.92 -0.58
CA HIS A 440 8.99 2.07 -1.40
C HIS A 440 8.53 3.40 -0.81
N MET A 441 7.33 3.47 -0.23
CA MET A 441 6.82 4.67 0.44
C MET A 441 7.63 5.03 1.68
N THR A 442 7.88 4.03 2.55
CA THR A 442 8.66 4.23 3.77
C THR A 442 10.09 4.70 3.44
N TYR A 443 10.73 4.03 2.50
CA TYR A 443 12.11 4.37 2.10
C TYR A 443 12.18 5.76 1.45
N GLY A 444 11.24 6.09 0.55
CA GLY A 444 11.15 7.41 -0.09
C GLY A 444 10.96 8.53 0.94
N PHE A 445 9.98 8.37 1.84
CA PHE A 445 9.69 9.34 2.88
C PHE A 445 10.87 9.61 3.82
N PHE A 446 11.54 8.55 4.32
CA PHE A 446 12.64 8.72 5.27
C PHE A 446 13.89 9.33 4.65
N ILE A 447 14.22 9.03 3.40
CA ILE A 447 15.46 9.51 2.76
C ILE A 447 15.28 10.89 2.16
N GLU A 448 14.20 11.13 1.45
CA GLU A 448 13.90 12.44 0.84
C GLU A 448 13.67 13.51 1.90
N SER A 449 12.91 13.19 2.97
CA SER A 449 12.68 14.11 4.08
C SER A 449 13.94 14.41 4.89
N ARG A 450 14.87 13.46 5.03
CA ARG A 450 16.15 13.70 5.73
C ARG A 450 17.06 14.61 4.94
N GLY A 451 17.18 14.43 3.64
CA GLY A 451 18.01 15.29 2.77
C GLY A 451 17.53 16.74 2.81
N LYS A 452 16.25 16.98 2.60
CA LYS A 452 15.65 18.33 2.67
C LYS A 452 15.81 18.97 4.06
N ARG A 453 15.58 18.23 5.13
CA ARG A 453 15.76 18.75 6.50
C ARG A 453 17.21 19.07 6.81
N GLN A 454 18.15 18.30 6.33
CA GLN A 454 19.56 18.55 6.56
C GLN A 454 20.03 19.83 5.84
N LEU A 455 19.64 20.05 4.59
CA LEU A 455 19.88 21.27 3.83
C LEU A 455 19.18 22.46 4.46
N ALA A 456 17.90 22.34 4.82
CA ALA A 456 17.16 23.40 5.50
C ALA A 456 17.77 23.78 6.85
N ASN A 457 18.28 22.82 7.61
CA ASN A 457 18.95 23.10 8.88
C ASN A 457 20.32 23.79 8.71
N LEU A 458 21.04 23.49 7.63
CA LEU A 458 22.35 24.09 7.36
C LEU A 458 22.24 25.50 6.79
N PHE A 459 21.33 25.73 5.88
CA PHE A 459 21.23 26.97 5.12
C PHE A 459 20.00 27.83 5.43
N GLY A 460 18.93 27.29 6.00
CA GLY A 460 17.66 27.99 6.18
C GLY A 460 17.69 29.25 7.04
N HIS A 461 18.79 29.52 7.72
CA HIS A 461 19.04 30.77 8.45
C HIS A 461 19.74 31.82 7.61
N TYR A 462 20.31 31.47 6.46
CA TYR A 462 21.14 32.35 5.63
C TYR A 462 20.51 32.69 4.29
N ILE A 463 19.72 31.75 3.73
CA ILE A 463 19.12 31.89 2.39
C ILE A 463 17.61 31.66 2.43
N PRO A 464 16.86 32.20 1.47
CA PRO A 464 15.42 32.01 1.37
C PRO A 464 15.04 30.55 1.13
N PRO A 465 13.83 30.13 1.58
CA PRO A 465 13.35 28.74 1.42
C PRO A 465 13.32 28.29 -0.05
N GLU A 466 13.04 29.18 -0.98
CA GLU A 466 13.01 28.91 -2.42
C GLU A 466 14.38 28.43 -2.95
N LEU A 467 15.44 29.04 -2.47
CA LEU A 467 16.81 28.63 -2.83
C LEU A 467 17.22 27.30 -2.15
N VAL A 468 16.71 27.02 -0.95
CA VAL A 468 16.91 25.69 -0.31
C VAL A 468 16.21 24.60 -1.11
N ASP A 469 15.04 24.86 -1.67
CA ASP A 469 14.34 23.92 -2.54
C ASP A 469 15.13 23.68 -3.85
N GLU A 470 15.66 24.74 -4.49
CA GLU A 470 16.54 24.63 -5.67
C GLU A 470 17.81 23.80 -5.38
N MET A 471 18.47 24.03 -4.25
CA MET A 471 19.61 23.21 -3.80
C MET A 471 19.26 21.76 -3.53
N SER A 472 18.03 21.47 -3.12
CA SER A 472 17.57 20.11 -2.79
C SER A 472 17.36 19.24 -4.02
N GLU A 473 17.28 19.80 -5.21
CA GLU A 473 17.20 19.05 -6.47
C GLU A 473 18.53 18.39 -6.86
N SER A 474 19.68 19.05 -6.52
CA SER A 474 21.02 18.53 -6.80
C SER A 474 21.94 18.68 -5.58
N PRO A 475 21.71 17.97 -4.46
CA PRO A 475 22.46 18.17 -3.21
C PRO A 475 23.96 17.87 -3.32
N GLU A 476 24.37 17.08 -4.31
CA GLU A 476 25.77 16.66 -4.52
C GLU A 476 26.62 17.78 -5.19
N GLU A 477 26.01 18.82 -5.72
CA GLU A 477 26.69 19.94 -6.40
C GLU A 477 27.11 21.04 -5.42
N TYR A 478 26.59 21.04 -4.20
CA TYR A 478 26.87 22.10 -3.21
C TYR A 478 27.83 21.60 -2.13
N SER A 479 29.07 22.08 -2.21
CA SER A 479 30.10 21.84 -1.19
C SER A 479 30.08 22.97 -0.14
N LEU A 480 30.33 22.60 1.11
CA LEU A 480 30.60 23.54 2.21
C LEU A 480 32.07 23.90 2.32
N ASP A 481 32.93 23.26 1.51
CA ASP A 481 34.35 23.55 1.46
C ASP A 481 34.56 24.93 0.86
N GLY A 482 35.59 25.64 1.34
CA GLY A 482 35.90 26.99 0.85
C GLY A 482 36.30 26.99 -0.62
N GLU A 483 35.62 27.78 -1.41
CA GLU A 483 35.91 27.99 -2.84
C GLU A 483 36.06 29.47 -3.16
N ASN A 484 36.81 29.76 -4.28
CA ASN A 484 36.96 31.12 -4.74
C ASN A 484 36.02 31.39 -5.91
N ARG A 485 35.15 32.39 -5.75
CA ARG A 485 34.15 32.77 -6.75
C ARG A 485 34.13 34.26 -6.99
N GLU A 486 33.76 34.69 -8.19
CA GLU A 486 33.37 36.08 -8.46
C GLU A 486 31.97 36.29 -7.96
N MET A 487 31.79 37.24 -7.07
CA MET A 487 30.54 37.51 -6.34
C MET A 487 30.38 39.01 -6.05
N THR A 488 29.18 39.39 -5.64
CA THR A 488 28.94 40.77 -5.16
C THR A 488 28.58 40.76 -3.67
N VAL A 489 29.23 41.63 -2.90
CA VAL A 489 28.99 41.82 -1.48
C VAL A 489 28.31 43.17 -1.26
N LEU A 490 27.39 43.19 -0.31
CA LEU A 490 26.68 44.41 0.17
C LEU A 490 26.94 44.57 1.66
N PHE A 491 27.32 45.78 2.03
CA PHE A 491 27.31 46.26 3.41
C PHE A 491 26.32 47.41 3.52
N SER A 492 25.46 47.37 4.56
CA SER A 492 24.63 48.50 4.93
C SER A 492 24.78 48.82 6.41
N ASP A 493 24.79 50.09 6.78
CA ASP A 493 24.92 50.56 8.16
C ASP A 493 23.98 51.75 8.43
N VAL A 494 23.51 51.87 9.69
CA VAL A 494 22.59 52.94 10.09
C VAL A 494 23.37 54.20 10.42
N ARG A 495 23.03 55.29 9.79
CA ARG A 495 23.70 56.58 10.02
C ARG A 495 23.36 57.13 11.40
N GLY A 496 24.41 57.41 12.18
CA GLY A 496 24.29 58.01 13.49
C GLY A 496 23.65 57.08 14.54
N PHE A 497 23.76 55.76 14.35
CA PHE A 497 23.19 54.77 15.24
C PHE A 497 23.60 54.92 16.71
N THR A 498 24.86 55.33 16.99
CA THR A 498 25.33 55.60 18.35
C THR A 498 24.44 56.61 19.06
N THR A 499 24.12 57.72 18.39
CA THR A 499 23.23 58.77 18.92
C THR A 499 21.79 58.24 19.12
N ILE A 500 21.31 57.44 18.18
CA ILE A 500 19.98 56.83 18.27
C ILE A 500 19.93 55.86 19.47
N SER A 501 20.95 55.01 19.63
CA SER A 501 21.01 54.02 20.69
C SER A 501 21.17 54.59 22.08
N GLU A 502 21.91 55.72 22.21
CA GLU A 502 22.04 56.44 23.46
C GLU A 502 20.76 57.19 23.87
N GLY A 503 19.94 57.58 22.89
CA GLY A 503 18.69 58.34 23.13
C GLY A 503 17.44 57.48 23.33
N MET A 504 17.52 56.13 23.22
CA MET A 504 16.36 55.25 23.25
C MET A 504 16.43 54.26 24.43
N ASP A 505 15.23 53.89 24.95
CA ASP A 505 15.12 52.75 25.88
C ASP A 505 15.53 51.45 25.19
N PRO A 506 16.30 50.53 25.88
CA PRO A 506 16.78 49.30 25.27
C PRO A 506 15.71 48.43 24.64
N LYS A 507 14.51 48.37 25.19
CA LYS A 507 13.37 47.63 24.62
C LYS A 507 12.86 48.27 23.33
N GLN A 508 12.76 49.57 23.29
CA GLN A 508 12.36 50.31 22.09
C GLN A 508 13.44 50.20 21.01
N LEU A 509 14.72 50.27 21.38
CA LEU A 509 15.83 50.05 20.44
C LEU A 509 15.76 48.67 19.79
N THR A 510 15.52 47.62 20.59
CA THR A 510 15.33 46.26 20.06
C THR A 510 14.14 46.18 19.10
N GLN A 511 13.02 46.86 19.40
CA GLN A 511 11.86 46.90 18.53
C GLN A 511 12.14 47.64 17.23
N LEU A 512 12.86 48.78 17.30
CA LEU A 512 13.29 49.56 16.13
C LEU A 512 14.20 48.69 15.23
N MET A 513 15.19 48.01 15.82
CA MET A 513 16.11 47.15 15.07
C MET A 513 15.39 46.00 14.38
N ASN A 514 14.49 45.32 15.08
CA ASN A 514 13.71 44.26 14.48
C ASN A 514 12.78 44.73 13.35
N ALA A 515 12.18 45.94 13.55
CA ALA A 515 11.34 46.59 12.53
C ALA A 515 12.12 47.05 11.31
N LEU A 516 13.41 47.35 11.46
CA LEU A 516 14.32 47.71 10.37
C LEU A 516 14.87 46.48 9.68
N LEU A 517 15.46 45.55 10.43
CA LEU A 517 16.19 44.40 9.87
C LEU A 517 15.28 43.41 9.14
N THR A 518 14.04 43.20 9.61
CA THR A 518 13.13 42.22 9.00
C THR A 518 12.72 42.57 7.56
N PRO A 519 12.25 43.78 7.25
CA PRO A 519 11.96 44.18 5.87
C PRO A 519 13.21 44.22 4.98
N MET A 520 14.34 44.71 5.50
CA MET A 520 15.61 44.73 4.76
C MET A 520 16.07 43.31 4.35
N THR A 521 16.00 42.38 5.28
CA THR A 521 16.30 40.95 5.00
C THR A 521 15.36 40.38 3.95
N ARG A 522 14.06 40.72 4.02
CA ARG A 522 13.09 40.29 3.02
C ARG A 522 13.42 40.80 1.61
N VAL A 523 13.86 42.06 1.50
CA VAL A 523 14.29 42.61 0.22
C VAL A 523 15.53 41.92 -0.31
N ILE A 524 16.53 41.65 0.55
CA ILE A 524 17.73 40.90 0.16
C ILE A 524 17.38 39.50 -0.33
N HIS A 525 16.55 38.77 0.42
CA HIS A 525 16.11 37.43 0.04
C HIS A 525 15.27 37.40 -1.24
N LYS A 526 14.36 38.38 -1.42
CA LYS A 526 13.56 38.52 -2.65
C LYS A 526 14.46 38.68 -3.89
N ASN A 527 15.59 39.32 -3.74
CA ASN A 527 16.58 39.49 -4.78
C ASN A 527 17.69 38.43 -4.75
N ARG A 528 17.42 37.20 -4.27
CA ARG A 528 18.33 36.02 -4.25
C ARG A 528 19.60 36.22 -3.40
N GLY A 529 19.62 37.20 -2.48
CA GLY A 529 20.76 37.45 -1.62
C GLY A 529 20.89 36.50 -0.45
N THR A 530 22.10 36.19 -0.07
CA THR A 530 22.46 35.41 1.12
C THR A 530 22.85 36.36 2.24
N ILE A 531 22.20 36.25 3.40
CA ILE A 531 22.62 37.02 4.59
C ILE A 531 23.84 36.33 5.20
N ASP A 532 24.94 37.06 5.33
CA ASP A 532 26.09 36.59 6.07
C ASP A 532 25.87 36.74 7.59
N LYS A 533 25.73 37.97 8.03
CA LYS A 533 25.50 38.28 9.45
C LYS A 533 24.98 39.72 9.66
N TYR A 534 24.43 39.94 10.84
CA TYR A 534 24.17 41.25 11.38
C TYR A 534 25.32 41.64 12.33
N MET A 535 25.85 42.84 12.17
CA MET A 535 26.93 43.37 12.99
C MET A 535 26.45 44.65 13.74
N GLY A 536 25.63 44.42 14.80
CA GLY A 536 24.92 45.52 15.46
C GLY A 536 23.76 45.98 14.59
N ASP A 537 23.87 47.19 14.06
CA ASP A 537 22.92 47.83 13.13
C ASP A 537 23.29 47.62 11.65
N ALA A 538 24.44 47.02 11.36
CA ALA A 538 24.89 46.73 10.01
C ALA A 538 24.42 45.38 9.50
N ILE A 539 24.12 45.31 8.20
CA ILE A 539 23.83 44.07 7.46
C ILE A 539 24.99 43.79 6.51
N MET A 540 25.48 42.55 6.56
CA MET A 540 26.38 42.03 5.54
C MET A 540 25.65 40.93 4.76
N SER A 541 25.64 41.04 3.45
CA SER A 541 25.04 40.08 2.53
C SER A 541 25.84 39.94 1.25
N PHE A 542 25.63 38.83 0.51
CA PHE A 542 26.31 38.60 -0.75
C PHE A 542 25.46 37.82 -1.74
N TRP A 543 25.83 37.84 -3.01
CA TRP A 543 25.19 37.15 -4.14
C TRP A 543 26.23 36.37 -4.91
N GLY A 544 25.83 35.21 -5.50
CA GLY A 544 26.69 34.31 -6.26
C GLY A 544 27.08 33.03 -5.52
N ALA A 545 26.63 32.88 -4.26
CA ALA A 545 26.79 31.68 -3.45
C ALA A 545 25.67 31.59 -2.38
N PRO A 546 25.28 30.37 -1.91
CA PRO A 546 25.81 29.05 -2.31
C PRO A 546 25.41 28.67 -3.75
N ILE A 547 24.34 29.21 -4.31
CA ILE A 547 23.91 29.00 -5.68
C ILE A 547 24.63 29.97 -6.57
N ALA A 548 25.21 29.48 -7.68
CA ALA A 548 25.82 30.33 -8.68
C ALA A 548 24.76 31.24 -9.33
N ASP A 549 25.03 32.53 -9.35
CA ASP A 549 24.15 33.54 -9.92
C ASP A 549 24.94 34.41 -10.91
N PRO A 550 24.77 34.21 -12.23
CA PRO A 550 25.44 35.04 -13.24
C PRO A 550 25.06 36.51 -13.18
N GLU A 551 23.90 36.83 -12.59
CA GLU A 551 23.37 38.21 -12.46
C GLU A 551 23.55 38.78 -11.04
N HIS A 552 24.53 38.27 -10.27
CA HIS A 552 24.75 38.62 -8.87
C HIS A 552 24.91 40.10 -8.64
N ALA A 553 25.55 40.85 -9.54
CA ALA A 553 25.71 42.29 -9.42
C ALA A 553 24.39 43.08 -9.64
N HIS A 554 23.58 42.62 -10.60
CA HIS A 554 22.23 43.16 -10.84
C HIS A 554 21.34 42.96 -9.63
N HIS A 555 21.23 41.72 -9.15
CA HIS A 555 20.39 41.43 -8.00
C HIS A 555 20.82 42.18 -6.76
N ALA A 556 22.12 42.33 -6.53
CA ALA A 556 22.64 43.11 -5.41
C ALA A 556 22.29 44.64 -5.53
N LEU A 557 22.42 45.20 -6.73
CA LEU A 557 22.03 46.60 -6.94
C LEU A 557 20.53 46.82 -6.79
N TYR A 558 19.72 45.95 -7.37
CA TYR A 558 18.26 46.02 -7.21
C TYR A 558 17.85 45.91 -5.73
N ALA A 559 18.48 44.96 -4.99
CA ALA A 559 18.25 44.86 -3.56
C ALA A 559 18.60 46.17 -2.83
N ALA A 560 19.75 46.79 -3.12
CA ALA A 560 20.16 48.04 -2.51
C ALA A 560 19.18 49.17 -2.80
N MET A 561 18.68 49.31 -4.02
CA MET A 561 17.69 50.34 -4.39
C MET A 561 16.33 50.05 -3.73
N GLU A 562 15.87 48.82 -3.75
CA GLU A 562 14.61 48.42 -3.10
C GLU A 562 14.68 48.61 -1.57
N MET A 563 15.84 48.39 -0.94
CA MET A 563 16.07 48.67 0.49
C MET A 563 15.87 50.17 0.78
N MET A 564 16.32 51.06 -0.12
CA MET A 564 16.09 52.49 0.05
C MET A 564 14.63 52.89 -0.10
N ASP A 565 13.88 52.23 -1.00
CA ASP A 565 12.45 52.51 -1.16
C ASP A 565 11.64 51.95 0.00
N GLU A 566 11.96 50.74 0.48
CA GLU A 566 11.36 50.16 1.68
C GLU A 566 11.62 51.01 2.93
N LEU A 567 12.83 51.59 3.04
CA LEU A 567 13.15 52.50 4.13
C LEU A 567 12.26 53.74 4.12
N LYS A 568 11.96 54.31 2.93
CA LYS A 568 11.02 55.45 2.82
C LYS A 568 9.63 55.09 3.34
N ILE A 569 9.16 53.88 3.06
CA ILE A 569 7.87 53.38 3.55
C ILE A 569 7.91 53.25 5.08
N MET A 570 8.97 52.64 5.62
CA MET A 570 9.15 52.42 7.05
C MET A 570 9.25 53.74 7.85
N GLN A 571 9.81 54.81 7.27
CA GLN A 571 9.89 56.12 7.92
C GLN A 571 8.52 56.62 8.37
N VAL A 572 7.45 56.31 7.64
CA VAL A 572 6.09 56.71 8.00
C VAL A 572 5.65 56.02 9.29
N ASP A 573 5.91 54.70 9.40
CA ASP A 573 5.60 53.90 10.59
C ASP A 573 6.47 54.34 11.79
N PHE A 574 7.77 54.56 11.59
CA PHE A 574 8.69 55.02 12.64
C PHE A 574 8.23 56.36 13.23
N LYS A 575 7.82 57.30 12.37
CA LYS A 575 7.28 58.58 12.81
C LYS A 575 5.99 58.41 13.63
N GLN A 576 5.09 57.53 13.22
CA GLN A 576 3.85 57.23 13.97
C GLN A 576 4.14 56.64 15.36
N ARG A 577 5.19 55.82 15.49
CA ARG A 577 5.62 55.22 16.77
C ARG A 577 6.44 56.20 17.62
N GLY A 578 6.74 57.37 17.14
CA GLY A 578 7.57 58.34 17.84
C GLY A 578 9.05 58.01 17.87
N TRP A 579 9.49 57.13 16.94
CA TRP A 579 10.88 56.74 16.78
C TRP A 579 11.66 57.78 15.94
N PRO A 580 13.01 57.85 16.11
CA PRO A 580 13.83 58.73 15.28
C PRO A 580 13.82 58.31 13.81
N ALA A 581 14.05 59.27 12.92
CA ALA A 581 14.27 58.98 11.51
C ALA A 581 15.55 58.18 11.31
N VAL A 582 15.46 57.04 10.61
CA VAL A 582 16.59 56.16 10.32
C VAL A 582 17.05 56.37 8.87
N ASN A 583 18.33 56.60 8.66
CA ASN A 583 18.95 56.60 7.34
C ASN A 583 20.02 55.53 7.28
N ILE A 584 20.23 54.91 6.11
CA ILE A 584 21.27 53.90 5.91
C ILE A 584 22.23 54.32 4.82
N GLY A 585 23.49 53.87 4.94
CA GLY A 585 24.47 53.86 3.86
C GLY A 585 24.64 52.44 3.32
N ILE A 586 24.83 52.32 2.01
CA ILE A 586 25.03 50.98 1.36
C ILE A 586 26.28 51.03 0.48
N GLY A 587 27.17 50.08 0.66
CA GLY A 587 28.35 49.87 -0.20
C GLY A 587 28.28 48.52 -0.91
N LEU A 588 28.46 48.52 -2.22
CA LEU A 588 28.46 47.33 -3.08
C LEU A 588 29.82 47.17 -3.76
N ASN A 589 30.34 45.96 -3.74
CA ASN A 589 31.59 45.61 -4.49
C ASN A 589 31.48 44.22 -5.11
N THR A 590 31.88 44.12 -6.37
CA THR A 590 32.03 42.85 -7.12
C THR A 590 33.49 42.47 -7.26
N GLY A 591 33.75 41.18 -7.12
CA GLY A 591 35.11 40.63 -7.33
C GLY A 591 35.27 39.25 -6.75
N ASN A 592 36.48 38.70 -6.90
CA ASN A 592 36.80 37.39 -6.37
C ASN A 592 36.82 37.38 -4.84
N MET A 593 36.10 36.43 -4.26
CA MET A 593 36.01 36.19 -2.82
C MET A 593 36.05 34.72 -2.51
N SER A 594 36.60 34.34 -1.36
CA SER A 594 36.52 33.00 -0.84
C SER A 594 35.23 32.84 -0.05
N VAL A 595 34.42 31.87 -0.43
CA VAL A 595 33.12 31.58 0.23
C VAL A 595 33.12 30.15 0.74
N GLY A 596 32.54 29.91 1.91
CA GLY A 596 32.40 28.58 2.51
C GLY A 596 32.19 28.63 4.01
N ASN A 597 32.14 27.44 4.63
CA ASN A 597 32.08 27.35 6.09
C ASN A 597 33.43 27.71 6.70
N MET A 598 33.47 28.79 7.45
CA MET A 598 34.69 29.31 8.09
C MET A 598 34.43 29.54 9.58
N GLY A 599 35.43 29.28 10.38
CA GLY A 599 35.39 29.47 11.81
C GLY A 599 36.23 28.47 12.60
N SER A 600 35.85 28.25 13.84
CA SER A 600 36.47 27.25 14.72
C SER A 600 35.55 26.01 14.83
N GLU A 601 36.07 24.93 15.42
CA GLU A 601 35.29 23.73 15.75
C GLU A 601 34.03 24.03 16.58
N PHE A 602 34.03 25.14 17.33
CA PHE A 602 32.91 25.53 18.22
C PHE A 602 31.94 26.51 17.56
N ARG A 603 32.35 27.21 16.51
CA ARG A 603 31.53 28.19 15.82
C ARG A 603 31.91 28.32 14.34
N MET A 604 31.14 27.67 13.51
CA MET A 604 31.21 27.73 12.06
C MET A 604 30.13 28.65 11.53
N ALA A 605 30.44 29.42 10.50
CA ALA A 605 29.48 30.23 9.77
C ALA A 605 29.78 30.16 8.25
N TYR A 606 28.76 30.11 7.44
CA TYR A 606 28.87 30.24 6.00
C TYR A 606 29.08 31.72 5.69
N THR A 607 30.26 32.09 5.25
CA THR A 607 30.66 33.50 5.11
C THR A 607 31.62 33.68 3.93
N VAL A 608 31.89 34.94 3.60
CA VAL A 608 32.82 35.35 2.55
C VAL A 608 34.03 36.11 3.12
N LEU A 609 35.22 35.84 2.56
CA LEU A 609 36.44 36.53 2.92
C LEU A 609 37.19 36.95 1.66
N GLY A 610 37.92 38.05 1.76
CA GLY A 610 38.74 38.56 0.69
C GLY A 610 38.93 40.08 0.73
N ASP A 611 39.88 40.58 -0.06
CA ASP A 611 40.11 42.04 -0.19
C ASP A 611 38.91 42.73 -0.82
N SER A 612 38.22 42.04 -1.73
CA SER A 612 36.94 42.53 -2.33
C SER A 612 35.85 42.73 -1.28
N VAL A 613 35.76 41.88 -0.23
CA VAL A 613 34.82 42.02 0.87
C VAL A 613 35.13 43.27 1.70
N ASN A 614 36.43 43.46 2.02
CA ASN A 614 36.89 44.63 2.76
C ASN A 614 36.64 45.96 2.01
N LEU A 615 36.75 45.92 0.67
CA LEU A 615 36.42 47.09 -0.16
C LEU A 615 34.93 47.46 -0.03
N GLY A 616 34.00 46.48 -0.12
CA GLY A 616 32.57 46.70 0.05
C GLY A 616 32.23 47.41 1.36
N SER A 617 32.81 46.97 2.48
CA SER A 617 32.65 47.62 3.79
C SER A 617 33.17 49.05 3.83
N ARG A 618 34.29 49.34 3.14
CA ARG A 618 34.84 50.71 3.06
C ARG A 618 33.97 51.61 2.19
N LEU A 619 33.38 51.11 1.12
CA LEU A 619 32.49 51.88 0.25
C LEU A 619 31.24 52.30 1.01
N GLU A 620 30.68 51.46 1.87
CA GLU A 620 29.59 51.84 2.75
C GLU A 620 30.00 53.07 3.60
N GLY A 621 31.14 52.97 4.32
CA GLY A 621 31.60 54.08 5.16
C GLY A 621 31.82 55.39 4.44
N LEU A 622 32.12 55.40 3.13
CA LEU A 622 32.26 56.61 2.33
C LEU A 622 30.93 57.26 1.98
N THR A 623 29.80 56.58 2.10
CA THR A 623 28.50 57.14 1.73
C THR A 623 28.19 58.46 2.43
N LYS A 624 28.58 58.57 3.72
CA LYS A 624 28.42 59.81 4.53
C LYS A 624 29.30 60.96 4.03
N ASN A 625 30.48 60.64 3.54
CA ASN A 625 31.48 61.65 3.11
C ASN A 625 31.02 62.36 1.83
N TYR A 626 30.31 61.63 0.96
CA TYR A 626 29.78 62.17 -0.31
C TYR A 626 28.32 62.55 -0.26
N GLY A 627 27.63 62.27 0.88
CA GLY A 627 26.20 62.60 1.07
C GLY A 627 25.27 61.76 0.17
N VAL A 628 25.69 60.56 -0.19
CA VAL A 628 24.91 59.62 -1.04
C VAL A 628 24.55 58.36 -0.26
N ASN A 629 23.46 57.72 -0.63
CA ASN A 629 22.98 56.54 0.12
C ASN A 629 23.61 55.23 -0.36
N ILE A 630 23.95 55.12 -1.64
CA ILE A 630 24.52 53.93 -2.22
C ILE A 630 25.82 54.27 -2.95
N ILE A 631 26.89 53.51 -2.67
CA ILE A 631 28.16 53.60 -3.41
C ILE A 631 28.47 52.23 -3.98
N VAL A 632 28.80 52.18 -5.26
CA VAL A 632 29.27 50.97 -5.95
C VAL A 632 30.67 51.14 -6.48
N SER A 633 31.44 50.04 -6.55
CA SER A 633 32.76 50.01 -7.19
C SER A 633 32.66 50.03 -8.71
N GLU A 634 33.79 50.33 -9.36
CA GLU A 634 33.91 50.23 -10.81
C GLU A 634 33.60 48.84 -11.34
N SER A 635 34.04 47.76 -10.64
CA SER A 635 33.75 46.38 -11.00
C SER A 635 32.26 46.06 -10.95
N THR A 636 31.55 46.51 -9.92
CA THR A 636 30.08 46.35 -9.85
C THR A 636 29.36 47.10 -10.99
N LYS A 637 29.78 48.35 -11.26
CA LYS A 637 29.24 49.15 -12.37
C LYS A 637 29.45 48.48 -13.74
N ALA A 638 30.62 47.82 -13.95
CA ALA A 638 30.95 47.21 -15.22
C ALA A 638 30.00 46.04 -15.59
N GLU A 639 29.49 45.31 -14.59
CA GLU A 639 28.52 44.22 -14.74
C GLU A 639 27.10 44.72 -15.05
N ILE A 640 26.77 46.04 -14.89
CA ILE A 640 25.43 46.58 -15.02
C ILE A 640 25.38 47.74 -16.03
N PRO A 641 25.65 47.46 -17.31
CA PRO A 641 25.77 48.53 -18.33
C PRO A 641 24.50 49.30 -18.64
N GLU A 642 23.32 48.76 -18.32
CA GLU A 642 22.04 49.40 -18.55
C GLU A 642 21.67 50.50 -17.54
N PHE A 643 22.39 50.57 -16.39
CA PHE A 643 22.20 51.59 -15.40
C PHE A 643 23.00 52.88 -15.70
N LEU A 644 22.45 54.01 -15.30
CA LEU A 644 23.17 55.26 -15.29
C LEU A 644 23.82 55.46 -13.93
N PHE A 645 25.11 55.72 -13.94
CA PHE A 645 25.91 55.97 -12.74
C PHE A 645 26.50 57.36 -12.78
N ARG A 646 26.57 58.01 -11.61
CA ARG A 646 27.36 59.21 -11.37
C ARG A 646 28.69 58.82 -10.79
N GLU A 647 29.79 59.14 -11.42
CA GLU A 647 31.10 58.99 -10.83
C GLU A 647 31.24 59.92 -9.65
N LEU A 648 31.50 59.42 -8.45
CA LEU A 648 31.63 60.23 -7.27
C LEU A 648 33.10 60.74 -7.14
N ASP A 649 34.05 59.82 -7.23
CA ASP A 649 35.45 60.13 -7.05
C ASP A 649 36.35 59.00 -7.49
N LEU A 650 37.67 59.27 -7.49
CA LEU A 650 38.74 58.30 -7.54
C LEU A 650 39.42 58.31 -6.16
N VAL A 651 39.30 57.25 -5.40
CA VAL A 651 39.71 57.25 -3.99
C VAL A 651 40.74 56.18 -3.71
N ARG A 652 41.70 56.52 -2.87
CA ARG A 652 42.60 55.55 -2.24
C ARG A 652 42.11 55.31 -0.84
N VAL A 653 41.54 54.07 -0.66
CA VAL A 653 40.99 53.67 0.65
C VAL A 653 42.14 53.13 1.51
N LYS A 654 42.04 53.30 2.83
CA LYS A 654 43.10 52.89 3.80
C LYS A 654 43.50 51.45 3.57
N GLY A 655 44.81 51.20 3.31
CA GLY A 655 45.37 49.86 3.09
C GLY A 655 45.27 49.33 1.68
N LYS A 656 44.86 50.14 0.69
CA LYS A 656 45.03 49.85 -0.75
C LYS A 656 45.92 50.91 -1.37
N ASN A 657 46.89 50.46 -2.16
CA ASN A 657 47.79 51.37 -2.91
C ASN A 657 47.18 51.80 -4.26
N GLU A 658 46.33 50.92 -4.83
CA GLU A 658 45.65 51.22 -6.10
C GLU A 658 44.39 52.03 -5.85
N PRO A 659 44.16 53.11 -6.61
CA PRO A 659 42.95 53.89 -6.54
C PRO A 659 41.75 53.11 -7.07
N VAL A 660 40.56 53.35 -6.48
CA VAL A 660 39.31 52.75 -6.91
C VAL A 660 38.37 53.87 -7.29
N ALA A 661 37.80 53.82 -8.50
CA ALA A 661 36.68 54.67 -8.87
C ALA A 661 35.38 54.24 -8.22
N ILE A 662 34.69 55.21 -7.62
CA ILE A 662 33.42 54.96 -6.89
C ILE A 662 32.29 55.70 -7.55
N PHE A 663 31.11 55.06 -7.54
CA PHE A 663 29.94 55.53 -8.29
C PHE A 663 28.66 55.51 -7.43
N GLU A 664 27.78 56.46 -7.69
CA GLU A 664 26.40 56.45 -7.21
C GLU A 664 25.50 55.89 -8.32
N PRO A 665 24.69 54.86 -8.06
CA PRO A 665 23.67 54.43 -9.01
C PRO A 665 22.50 55.42 -9.02
N ILE A 666 22.07 55.84 -10.22
CA ILE A 666 21.01 56.85 -10.40
C ILE A 666 19.69 56.15 -10.78
N GLY A 667 19.71 55.21 -11.72
CA GLY A 667 18.55 54.49 -12.21
C GLY A 667 18.83 53.85 -13.57
N HIS A 668 17.83 53.15 -14.07
CA HIS A 668 17.92 52.58 -15.41
C HIS A 668 17.99 53.67 -16.48
N LYS A 669 18.89 53.55 -17.45
CA LYS A 669 19.18 54.62 -18.46
C LYS A 669 17.92 55.10 -19.20
N ASN A 670 16.97 54.23 -19.42
CA ASN A 670 15.73 54.57 -20.11
C ASN A 670 14.70 55.30 -19.25
N ASP A 671 14.83 55.26 -17.94
CA ASP A 671 13.84 55.77 -16.97
C ASP A 671 14.30 57.09 -16.33
N VAL A 672 15.57 57.45 -16.55
CA VAL A 672 16.12 58.67 -15.94
C VAL A 672 15.70 59.90 -16.74
N GLU A 673 15.20 60.92 -16.02
CA GLU A 673 14.83 62.18 -16.59
C GLU A 673 16.01 62.92 -17.27
N LYS A 674 15.74 63.64 -18.35
CA LYS A 674 16.73 64.40 -19.09
C LYS A 674 17.49 65.43 -18.23
N SER A 675 16.81 66.03 -17.30
CA SER A 675 17.36 66.99 -16.32
C SER A 675 18.50 66.36 -15.49
N VAL A 676 18.36 65.11 -15.06
CA VAL A 676 19.39 64.35 -14.29
C VAL A 676 20.58 63.98 -15.19
N THR A 677 20.31 63.67 -16.43
CA THR A 677 21.39 63.35 -17.40
C THR A 677 22.22 64.60 -17.71
N GLU A 678 21.60 65.80 -17.83
CA GLU A 678 22.24 67.10 -18.01
C GLU A 678 23.06 67.47 -16.75
N GLU A 679 22.51 67.27 -15.55
CA GLU A 679 23.22 67.45 -14.27
C GLU A 679 24.51 66.59 -14.23
N ILE A 680 24.42 65.28 -14.55
CA ILE A 680 25.57 64.38 -14.54
C ILE A 680 26.61 64.80 -15.59
N SER A 681 26.20 65.30 -16.75
CA SER A 681 27.11 65.77 -17.79
C SER A 681 27.87 67.02 -17.34
N ALA A 682 27.15 67.95 -16.71
CA ALA A 682 27.77 69.21 -16.13
C ALA A 682 28.75 68.84 -14.98
N TYR A 683 28.34 67.90 -14.15
CA TYR A 683 29.19 67.32 -13.05
C TYR A 683 30.48 66.69 -13.58
N ARG A 684 30.39 65.83 -14.61
CA ARG A 684 31.56 65.24 -15.25
C ARG A 684 32.57 66.29 -15.78
N LYS A 685 32.06 67.39 -16.35
CA LYS A 685 32.85 68.51 -16.78
C LYS A 685 33.60 69.17 -15.60
N ALA A 686 32.84 69.47 -14.51
CA ALA A 686 33.41 69.99 -13.29
C ALA A 686 34.50 69.11 -12.65
N LEU A 687 34.24 67.77 -12.58
CA LEU A 687 35.18 66.78 -12.07
C LEU A 687 36.47 66.70 -12.94
N LYS A 688 36.30 66.79 -14.27
CA LYS A 688 37.45 66.86 -15.18
C LYS A 688 38.30 68.10 -14.93
N ASN A 689 37.71 69.25 -14.76
CA ASN A 689 38.42 70.52 -14.43
C ASN A 689 39.11 70.43 -13.06
N PHE A 690 38.46 69.78 -12.07
CA PHE A 690 39.05 69.57 -10.76
C PHE A 690 40.31 68.67 -10.83
N ARG A 691 40.22 67.54 -11.53
CA ARG A 691 41.38 66.63 -11.71
C ARG A 691 42.54 67.23 -12.54
N ALA A 692 42.18 68.15 -13.41
CA ALA A 692 43.17 68.93 -14.17
C ALA A 692 43.77 70.07 -13.38
N GLN A 693 43.44 70.21 -12.08
CA GLN A 693 43.91 71.29 -11.20
C GLN A 693 43.49 72.74 -11.71
N SER A 694 42.45 72.75 -12.60
CA SER A 694 41.92 74.00 -13.12
C SER A 694 40.92 74.64 -12.09
N TRP A 695 41.43 75.10 -10.97
CA TRP A 695 40.68 75.40 -9.75
C TRP A 695 39.61 76.48 -10.02
N ASP A 696 39.86 77.55 -10.81
CA ASP A 696 38.88 78.58 -11.10
C ASP A 696 37.71 78.08 -11.92
N ASN A 697 37.97 77.18 -12.94
CA ASN A 697 36.91 76.62 -13.73
C ASN A 697 36.15 75.52 -12.94
N ALA A 698 36.86 74.73 -12.15
CA ALA A 698 36.23 73.76 -11.30
C ALA A 698 35.34 74.36 -10.27
N GLU A 699 35.78 75.42 -9.57
CA GLU A 699 34.99 76.13 -8.58
C GLU A 699 33.73 76.76 -9.19
N LEU A 700 33.87 77.42 -10.35
CA LEU A 700 32.71 77.99 -11.06
C LEU A 700 31.70 76.94 -11.48
N ASP A 701 32.18 75.77 -12.05
CA ASP A 701 31.31 74.67 -12.46
C ASP A 701 30.59 74.03 -11.23
N PHE A 702 31.32 73.75 -10.12
CA PHE A 702 30.70 73.24 -8.89
C PHE A 702 29.81 74.26 -8.17
N PHE A 703 30.14 75.55 -8.19
CA PHE A 703 29.30 76.56 -7.63
C PHE A 703 27.98 76.67 -8.38
N ASN A 704 27.96 76.62 -9.69
CA ASN A 704 26.76 76.62 -10.50
C ASN A 704 25.92 75.36 -10.24
N LEU A 705 26.57 74.16 -10.12
CA LEU A 705 25.88 72.92 -9.76
C LEU A 705 25.27 72.98 -8.37
N ASN A 706 25.99 73.52 -7.38
CA ASN A 706 25.51 73.65 -6.01
C ASN A 706 24.32 74.62 -5.91
N ARG A 707 24.38 75.66 -6.70
CA ARG A 707 23.28 76.69 -6.76
C ARG A 707 22.02 76.05 -7.42
N SER A 708 22.19 75.22 -8.46
CA SER A 708 21.10 74.60 -9.18
C SER A 708 20.49 73.45 -8.41
N TYR A 709 21.31 72.73 -7.61
CA TYR A 709 20.95 71.53 -6.88
C TYR A 709 21.45 71.63 -5.41
N PRO A 710 20.88 72.54 -4.59
CA PRO A 710 21.37 72.82 -3.23
C PRO A 710 21.30 71.65 -2.27
N ASP A 711 20.42 70.70 -2.53
CA ASP A 711 20.26 69.51 -1.71
C ASP A 711 21.34 68.41 -1.96
N ARG A 712 22.21 68.64 -2.97
CA ARG A 712 23.29 67.71 -3.32
C ARG A 712 24.58 68.04 -2.57
N TYR A 713 24.77 67.47 -1.39
CA TYR A 713 25.96 67.67 -0.54
C TYR A 713 27.28 67.41 -1.30
N LEU A 714 27.26 66.53 -2.28
CA LEU A 714 28.42 66.18 -3.11
C LEU A 714 29.13 67.42 -3.71
N TYR A 715 28.38 68.45 -4.13
CA TYR A 715 28.97 69.60 -4.74
C TYR A 715 29.64 70.51 -3.70
N THR A 716 29.13 70.58 -2.49
CA THR A 716 29.79 71.30 -1.37
C THR A 716 31.11 70.61 -1.02
N VAL A 717 31.16 69.23 -1.00
CA VAL A 717 32.42 68.53 -0.76
C VAL A 717 33.53 68.91 -1.72
N TYR A 718 33.21 69.08 -3.01
CA TYR A 718 34.20 69.52 -3.98
C TYR A 718 34.59 71.00 -3.85
N LEU A 719 33.66 71.87 -3.52
CA LEU A 719 33.96 73.29 -3.22
C LEU A 719 34.92 73.42 -2.01
N ASP A 720 34.66 72.68 -0.95
CA ASP A 720 35.52 72.60 0.25
C ASP A 720 36.93 72.08 -0.09
N ARG A 721 37.01 71.05 -0.93
CA ARG A 721 38.29 70.47 -1.38
C ARG A 721 39.07 71.45 -2.27
N ILE A 722 38.40 72.17 -3.16
CA ILE A 722 39.03 73.20 -4.00
C ILE A 722 39.58 74.34 -3.11
N ALA A 723 38.83 74.76 -2.10
CA ALA A 723 39.31 75.77 -1.15
C ALA A 723 40.55 75.28 -0.36
N ALA A 724 40.54 73.98 0.06
CA ALA A 724 41.69 73.41 0.72
C ALA A 724 42.90 73.29 -0.20
N TYR A 725 42.72 72.80 -1.44
CA TYR A 725 43.82 72.60 -2.43
C TYR A 725 44.34 73.95 -2.99
N ARG A 726 43.64 75.01 -2.90
CA ARG A 726 44.16 76.37 -3.18
C ARG A 726 45.18 76.81 -2.11
N ASN A 727 44.95 76.39 -0.87
CA ASN A 727 45.89 76.70 0.23
C ASN A 727 47.09 75.75 0.28
N GLU A 728 46.88 74.45 -0.01
CA GLU A 728 47.88 73.47 -0.04
C GLU A 728 47.74 72.60 -1.35
N PRO A 729 48.34 73.06 -2.47
CA PRO A 729 48.21 72.43 -3.75
C PRO A 729 48.82 70.97 -3.73
N PRO A 730 48.19 69.96 -4.36
CA PRO A 730 48.63 68.62 -4.36
C PRO A 730 49.81 68.34 -5.31
N GLY A 731 50.56 69.23 -5.76
CA GLY A 731 51.72 69.08 -6.66
C GLY A 731 51.36 68.75 -8.11
N ASP A 732 52.33 68.93 -9.02
CA ASP A 732 52.11 68.70 -10.45
C ASP A 732 51.91 67.23 -10.83
N ASP A 733 52.42 66.30 -10.00
CA ASP A 733 52.34 64.84 -10.19
C ASP A 733 51.06 64.22 -9.60
N TRP A 734 50.07 65.02 -9.18
CA TRP A 734 48.85 64.54 -8.59
C TRP A 734 48.04 63.71 -9.59
N ASP A 735 47.76 62.47 -9.20
CA ASP A 735 46.99 61.46 -9.97
C ASP A 735 45.48 61.72 -9.98
N GLY A 736 44.97 62.79 -9.38
CA GLY A 736 43.52 63.08 -9.26
C GLY A 736 42.85 62.23 -8.19
N VAL A 737 43.59 61.51 -7.38
CA VAL A 737 43.08 60.60 -6.34
C VAL A 737 42.95 61.29 -4.99
N TYR A 738 41.81 61.09 -4.35
CA TYR A 738 41.62 61.53 -2.97
C TYR A 738 41.95 60.44 -1.98
N THR A 739 42.88 60.67 -1.07
CA THR A 739 43.31 59.68 -0.06
C THR A 739 42.55 59.94 1.25
N HIS A 740 41.65 58.99 1.64
CA HIS A 740 40.97 59.02 2.93
C HIS A 740 41.92 58.51 4.03
N THR A 741 42.25 59.38 5.01
CA THR A 741 43.15 59.07 6.14
C THR A 741 42.44 58.64 7.40
N SER A 742 41.12 58.94 7.55
CA SER A 742 40.26 58.56 8.67
C SER A 742 39.38 57.37 8.32
N LYS A 743 38.98 56.62 9.37
CA LYS A 743 37.89 55.61 9.26
C LYS A 743 36.57 56.28 9.25
#